data_0b55473fb78d594dc140946dec42c1e9
#
_entry.id   0b55473fb78d594dc140946dec42c1e9
#
_cell.length_a   1.000
_cell.length_b   1.000
_cell.length_c   1.000
_cell.angle_alpha   90.00
_cell.angle_beta   90.00
_cell.angle_gamma   90.00
#
_symmetry.space_group_name_H-M   'P 1'
#
loop_
_entity.id
_entity.type
_entity.pdbx_description
1 polymer ?
#
loop_
_entity_poly.entity_id
_entity_poly.type
_entity_poly.pdbx_seq_one_letter_code
_entity_poly.pdbx_strand_id
1 'polypeptide(L)'
;MNKAFLSLTLLSLLSLGACQRELDTPQTAQAPQPEQLAAPSGSAATNGLPTAGAEPGKLYIRVRQGAQRLFRDFAFQQTAASSARALQALPEQMARSLRSISTETLQPVFPIDPRFEKRMRRAGLDRWYVVHFDQKQELRSAMRTLSAVPEIEYTEPVYPMIRPAGKAIPTDLPVARRASADDMPYNDPLLSDQWHYHNVGKYHGSIAGADIDLFKAWKVETGKPKVIVSIVDGGIDLTHPDLVDNLYINEEEKNGKPGVDDDQNGYIDDIHGYNFIKDDATIYPDKESHGTHVAGTVAARTGNGIGVSGIAGGNGTPGSGVRIMSCQIFGAEKENGDSPAAIVYGANNGAVISQNSWGYPYKAQITAIPKVIQDAVDYFIKYAGCDDDGNQLPESPMKGGVVIFAAGNDGMDYYSYPAAYDAIISVSSMAPNWTAAYYSNRGDWVDIMAPGGDLNFPNGQVLSTLSKQITGKEYGYMQGTSMACPHVSGIAALIVSHFGGPGFTAKQCKERLLGSLKFKNIDAANPKYAHRLGRGYIDASAVFATNQHKAPQRVSAIQAEHISFSTADLSWEAVRDEDDRVASSYKVYFSDQQLTAANVTSHLVSEINAAGIEAGSKVFYPVGGLKEDTEYHVAVEAIDRWGQSSGLSFAHFKTKKNAPPSIKFTPERPLRVSALEKRTFHVQVTDPDHQKVSIQLSGEQRGISYQQEGDLVTFTLRAIAPLGKHELLLTAVDELGAKSELRIPFEVYEYHAPSFSASLGSQIVGLGKSRSLDVTTALSYDKESPLSFKAHSADGKIASASISPEGHLTIHGKQKGVTSVILEVSDGISQPITTTLPLRVVSDTEAIVYSVYPLPATTELNIALDPAINEAQVELRSLLGVQVLEKTFPTKGSGTIRILTRRLTPGSYTLHVRTAKGKYTQAFVKN
;
A
#
# COMPACT_ATOMS: atom_id res chain seq x y z
N MET A 1 0.30 7.96 -23.70
CA MET A 1 -0.64 8.48 -22.69
C MET A 1 -0.13 8.01 -21.34
N ASN A 2 0.13 8.95 -20.43
CA ASN A 2 0.93 8.71 -19.22
C ASN A 2 0.28 7.73 -18.24
N LYS A 3 1.05 6.77 -17.77
CA LYS A 3 0.72 5.87 -16.66
C LYS A 3 0.68 6.59 -15.27
N ALA A 4 0.77 7.89 -15.27
CA ALA A 4 0.94 8.70 -14.06
C ALA A 4 -0.33 9.46 -13.68
N PHE A 5 -1.38 8.76 -13.26
CA PHE A 5 -2.49 9.40 -12.55
C PHE A 5 -3.19 8.38 -11.64
N LEU A 6 -2.55 8.00 -10.56
CA LEU A 6 -3.21 7.51 -9.35
C LEU A 6 -2.20 7.47 -8.19
N SER A 7 -1.84 8.64 -7.71
CA SER A 7 -1.24 8.81 -6.37
C SER A 7 -1.38 10.28 -6.02
N LEU A 8 -2.52 10.65 -5.49
CA LEU A 8 -2.70 11.90 -4.75
C LEU A 8 -3.34 11.58 -3.41
N THR A 9 -2.51 11.39 -2.44
CA THR A 9 -2.86 11.71 -1.05
C THR A 9 -1.63 12.25 -0.34
N LEU A 10 -1.81 13.47 0.18
CA LEU A 10 -1.01 14.24 1.15
C LEU A 10 0.27 14.91 0.64
N LEU A 11 0.31 16.21 0.50
CA LEU A 11 0.65 17.22 1.52
C LEU A 11 0.57 18.65 0.96
N SER A 12 -0.25 19.40 1.62
CA SER A 12 -0.37 20.81 1.92
C SER A 12 0.71 21.83 1.51
N LEU A 13 0.17 22.98 1.04
CA LEU A 13 0.52 24.38 1.34
C LEU A 13 1.87 24.96 0.91
N LEU A 14 1.86 25.87 -0.05
CA LEU A 14 2.06 27.31 0.16
C LEU A 14 2.26 28.09 -1.16
N SER A 15 1.52 29.21 -1.21
CA SER A 15 1.76 30.50 -1.86
C SER A 15 1.62 30.69 -3.38
N LEU A 16 0.55 31.38 -3.68
CA LEU A 16 0.30 32.46 -4.65
C LEU A 16 1.49 33.01 -5.45
N GLY A 17 1.31 33.03 -6.76
CA GLY A 17 2.05 33.86 -7.69
C GLY A 17 1.40 33.83 -9.06
N ALA A 18 0.54 34.81 -9.32
CA ALA A 18 -0.10 35.02 -10.62
C ALA A 18 0.92 35.42 -11.68
N CYS A 19 0.83 34.81 -12.87
CA CYS A 19 1.24 35.50 -14.10
C CYS A 19 0.44 34.98 -15.29
N GLN A 20 -0.36 35.86 -15.85
CA GLN A 20 -1.01 35.73 -17.15
C GLN A 20 0.05 35.59 -18.25
N ARG A 21 -0.19 34.76 -19.24
CA ARG A 21 0.40 34.89 -20.58
C ARG A 21 -0.64 34.59 -21.65
N GLU A 22 -0.72 35.55 -22.54
CA GLU A 22 -1.55 35.63 -23.73
C GLU A 22 -1.19 34.56 -24.76
N LEU A 23 -2.19 34.19 -25.54
CA LEU A 23 -2.11 33.33 -26.74
C LEU A 23 -1.51 34.15 -27.90
N ASP A 24 -0.48 33.62 -28.54
CA ASP A 24 -0.01 34.12 -29.84
C ASP A 24 -0.06 33.02 -30.90
N THR A 25 -0.46 33.44 -32.09
CA THR A 25 -0.72 32.68 -33.32
C THR A 25 0.57 32.22 -34.01
N PRO A 26 0.52 31.15 -34.88
CA PRO A 26 1.74 30.57 -35.45
C PRO A 26 2.32 31.38 -36.61
N GLN A 27 3.60 31.67 -36.52
CA GLN A 27 4.42 32.17 -37.63
C GLN A 27 5.29 31.05 -38.22
N THR A 28 5.45 31.15 -39.52
CA THR A 28 6.13 30.26 -40.45
C THR A 28 7.63 30.04 -40.13
N ALA A 29 8.08 28.80 -40.34
CA ALA A 29 9.44 28.35 -40.13
C ALA A 29 10.47 29.00 -41.04
N GLN A 30 11.53 29.58 -40.45
CA GLN A 30 12.82 29.85 -41.10
C GLN A 30 13.87 28.88 -40.54
N ALA A 31 14.76 28.40 -41.42
CA ALA A 31 15.83 27.47 -41.11
C ALA A 31 16.83 28.03 -40.07
N PRO A 32 17.37 27.24 -39.15
CA PRO A 32 18.26 27.71 -38.12
C PRO A 32 19.68 27.99 -38.63
N GLN A 33 20.18 29.19 -38.33
CA GLN A 33 21.61 29.55 -38.39
C GLN A 33 22.37 28.89 -37.21
N PRO A 34 23.69 28.65 -37.31
CA PRO A 34 24.45 28.00 -36.27
C PRO A 34 24.63 28.93 -35.07
N GLU A 35 24.09 28.50 -33.91
CA GLU A 35 24.25 29.23 -32.64
C GLU A 35 25.69 29.12 -32.12
N GLN A 36 26.21 30.30 -31.73
CA GLN A 36 27.44 30.43 -30.97
C GLN A 36 27.30 29.80 -29.57
N LEU A 37 28.26 28.99 -29.19
CA LEU A 37 28.39 28.37 -27.88
C LEU A 37 28.33 29.42 -26.76
N ALA A 38 27.26 29.45 -26.01
CA ALA A 38 27.18 30.16 -24.75
C ALA A 38 28.01 29.45 -23.68
N ALA A 39 28.72 30.20 -22.85
CA ALA A 39 29.55 29.68 -21.77
C ALA A 39 28.76 28.82 -20.76
N PRO A 40 29.34 27.75 -20.18
CA PRO A 40 28.64 26.82 -19.36
C PRO A 40 28.40 27.36 -17.94
N SER A 41 27.18 27.61 -17.59
CA SER A 41 26.73 27.71 -16.20
C SER A 41 25.89 26.46 -15.87
N GLY A 42 26.50 25.48 -15.23
CA GLY A 42 25.78 24.34 -14.69
C GLY A 42 26.66 23.11 -14.56
N SER A 43 26.82 22.62 -13.34
CA SER A 43 27.35 21.27 -13.06
C SER A 43 26.51 20.21 -13.80
N ALA A 44 27.17 19.18 -14.35
CA ALA A 44 26.47 18.05 -14.98
C ALA A 44 25.46 17.42 -14.03
N ALA A 45 24.28 17.08 -14.54
CA ALA A 45 23.21 16.51 -13.73
C ALA A 45 23.53 15.07 -13.34
N THR A 46 23.33 14.72 -12.07
CA THR A 46 23.09 13.34 -11.63
C THR A 46 21.56 13.19 -11.52
N ASN A 47 20.97 12.16 -12.09
CA ASN A 47 19.51 11.99 -12.14
C ASN A 47 18.87 11.56 -10.82
N GLY A 48 19.57 11.65 -9.71
CA GLY A 48 19.05 11.23 -8.40
C GLY A 48 18.99 9.71 -8.20
N LEU A 49 19.53 8.90 -9.12
CA LEU A 49 19.63 7.44 -8.92
C LEU A 49 20.48 7.13 -7.68
N PRO A 50 20.04 6.16 -6.85
CA PRO A 50 20.76 5.80 -5.64
C PRO A 50 22.12 5.17 -5.98
N THR A 51 23.16 5.47 -5.23
CA THR A 51 24.44 4.75 -5.34
C THR A 51 24.49 3.47 -4.51
N ALA A 52 23.48 3.25 -3.67
CA ALA A 52 23.33 2.01 -2.90
C ALA A 52 23.04 0.83 -3.84
N GLY A 53 23.77 -0.27 -3.67
CA GLY A 53 23.63 -1.45 -4.51
C GLY A 53 24.24 -1.35 -5.92
N ALA A 54 24.86 -0.23 -6.28
CA ALA A 54 25.62 -0.10 -7.52
C ALA A 54 26.96 -0.85 -7.46
N GLU A 55 27.51 -1.18 -8.62
CA GLU A 55 28.81 -1.83 -8.75
C GLU A 55 29.92 -0.85 -8.32
N PRO A 56 30.83 -1.23 -7.39
CA PRO A 56 31.96 -0.39 -7.02
C PRO A 56 32.96 -0.31 -8.17
N GLY A 57 33.59 0.85 -8.36
CA GLY A 57 34.62 1.04 -9.37
C GLY A 57 34.13 1.12 -10.82
N LYS A 58 32.82 1.27 -11.03
CA LYS A 58 32.21 1.29 -12.38
C LYS A 58 31.10 2.33 -12.45
N LEU A 59 31.11 3.17 -13.48
CA LEU A 59 30.04 4.12 -13.75
C LEU A 59 29.91 4.39 -15.25
N TYR A 60 28.73 4.83 -15.68
CA TYR A 60 28.51 5.34 -17.02
C TYR A 60 28.66 6.86 -17.05
N ILE A 61 29.23 7.36 -18.14
CA ILE A 61 29.20 8.78 -18.48
C ILE A 61 28.58 8.97 -19.86
N ARG A 62 27.82 10.07 -19.99
CA ARG A 62 27.37 10.57 -21.29
C ARG A 62 28.08 11.87 -21.55
N VAL A 63 28.78 11.96 -22.68
CA VAL A 63 29.50 13.19 -23.06
C VAL A 63 28.58 14.12 -23.84
N ARG A 64 28.87 15.41 -23.78
CA ARG A 64 28.11 16.43 -24.53
C ARG A 64 28.28 16.25 -26.02
N GLN A 65 27.26 16.69 -26.77
CA GLN A 65 27.33 16.68 -28.24
C GLN A 65 28.51 17.48 -28.72
N GLY A 66 29.34 16.89 -29.60
CA GLY A 66 30.59 17.46 -30.08
C GLY A 66 31.82 17.02 -29.30
N ALA A 67 31.70 16.67 -28.01
CA ALA A 67 32.83 16.18 -27.21
C ALA A 67 33.21 14.72 -27.52
N GLN A 68 32.34 13.90 -28.13
CA GLN A 68 32.58 12.53 -28.47
C GLN A 68 33.79 12.33 -29.38
N ARG A 69 34.18 13.36 -30.16
CA ARG A 69 35.39 13.31 -31.00
C ARG A 69 36.70 13.16 -30.18
N LEU A 70 36.69 13.74 -28.97
CA LEU A 70 37.85 13.66 -28.05
C LEU A 70 38.03 12.23 -27.49
N PHE A 71 37.02 11.40 -27.55
CA PHE A 71 37.00 10.07 -26.98
C PHE A 71 37.14 8.96 -28.03
N ARG A 72 36.91 9.26 -29.31
CA ARG A 72 36.91 8.28 -30.41
C ARG A 72 38.26 7.62 -30.63
N ASP A 73 39.36 8.36 -30.37
CA ASP A 73 40.72 7.83 -30.52
C ASP A 73 41.24 7.19 -29.22
N PHE A 74 40.37 7.07 -28.27
CA PHE A 74 40.61 6.60 -26.91
C PHE A 74 40.09 5.17 -26.70
N ALA A 75 40.63 4.19 -27.41
CA ALA A 75 40.63 2.82 -26.93
C ALA A 75 41.72 2.71 -25.84
N PHE A 76 41.30 2.77 -24.57
CA PHE A 76 42.20 2.55 -23.44
C PHE A 76 42.65 1.09 -23.40
N GLN A 77 43.62 0.74 -24.19
CA GLN A 77 44.28 -0.54 -24.06
C GLN A 77 45.15 -0.56 -22.83
N GLN A 78 45.02 -1.59 -22.02
CA GLN A 78 45.54 -1.87 -20.66
C GLN A 78 47.04 -1.79 -20.42
N THR A 79 47.82 -0.96 -21.07
CA THR A 79 49.27 -0.78 -20.70
C THR A 79 49.46 0.60 -20.07
N ALA A 80 50.13 0.65 -18.90
CA ALA A 80 50.40 1.88 -18.16
C ALA A 80 51.06 2.98 -19.01
N ALA A 81 51.79 2.63 -20.05
CA ALA A 81 52.45 3.55 -20.96
C ALA A 81 51.51 4.16 -22.00
N SER A 82 50.49 3.44 -22.47
CA SER A 82 49.47 3.94 -23.39
C SER A 82 48.46 4.82 -22.68
N SER A 83 48.16 4.54 -21.41
CA SER A 83 47.27 5.31 -20.57
C SER A 83 47.73 6.74 -20.32
N ALA A 84 49.04 6.93 -20.03
CA ALA A 84 49.63 8.24 -19.79
C ALA A 84 49.63 9.13 -21.06
N ARG A 85 49.86 8.52 -22.22
CA ARG A 85 49.90 9.22 -23.52
C ARG A 85 48.52 9.61 -23.99
N ALA A 86 47.61 8.72 -23.73
CA ALA A 86 46.19 8.89 -24.02
C ALA A 86 45.59 10.04 -23.19
N LEU A 87 45.81 10.10 -21.89
CA LEU A 87 45.34 11.18 -21.01
C LEU A 87 45.91 12.57 -21.40
N GLN A 88 47.10 12.63 -22.12
CA GLN A 88 47.66 13.91 -22.60
C GLN A 88 46.89 14.52 -23.79
N ALA A 89 46.10 13.75 -24.52
CA ALA A 89 45.25 14.21 -25.62
C ALA A 89 43.92 14.78 -25.18
N LEU A 90 43.55 14.56 -23.92
CA LEU A 90 42.29 15.07 -23.34
C LEU A 90 42.44 16.51 -22.81
N PRO A 91 41.35 17.27 -22.73
CA PRO A 91 41.30 18.51 -21.99
C PRO A 91 41.89 18.34 -20.58
N GLU A 92 42.70 19.29 -20.14
CA GLU A 92 43.49 19.16 -18.89
C GLU A 92 42.62 18.86 -17.65
N GLN A 93 41.46 19.51 -17.55
CA GLN A 93 40.54 19.28 -16.43
C GLN A 93 40.00 17.84 -16.43
N MET A 94 39.63 17.31 -17.59
CA MET A 94 39.17 15.95 -17.75
C MET A 94 40.29 14.93 -17.41
N ALA A 95 41.47 15.14 -17.97
CA ALA A 95 42.61 14.27 -17.67
C ALA A 95 42.98 14.26 -16.17
N ARG A 96 42.87 15.39 -15.48
CA ARG A 96 43.00 15.51 -14.01
C ARG A 96 41.90 14.75 -13.27
N SER A 97 40.64 14.91 -13.67
CA SER A 97 39.53 14.25 -13.06
C SER A 97 39.62 12.72 -13.17
N LEU A 98 39.93 12.20 -14.36
CA LEU A 98 40.13 10.76 -14.58
C LEU A 98 41.33 10.20 -13.76
N ARG A 99 42.44 10.95 -13.68
CA ARG A 99 43.57 10.55 -12.81
C ARG A 99 43.21 10.55 -11.33
N SER A 100 42.40 11.53 -10.87
CA SER A 100 42.05 11.68 -9.46
C SER A 100 41.18 10.53 -8.93
N ILE A 101 40.40 9.88 -9.79
CA ILE A 101 39.60 8.68 -9.45
C ILE A 101 40.35 7.38 -9.77
N SER A 102 41.60 7.45 -10.20
CA SER A 102 42.39 6.28 -10.60
C SER A 102 41.69 5.45 -11.68
N THR A 103 41.31 6.11 -12.78
CA THR A 103 40.66 5.44 -13.92
C THR A 103 41.54 4.35 -14.51
N GLU A 104 41.00 3.16 -14.63
CA GLU A 104 41.66 1.98 -15.19
C GLU A 104 41.33 1.84 -16.68
N THR A 105 40.07 1.91 -17.04
CA THR A 105 39.60 1.87 -18.43
C THR A 105 38.50 2.89 -18.70
N LEU A 106 38.42 3.29 -19.96
CA LEU A 106 37.33 4.14 -20.50
C LEU A 106 36.97 3.60 -21.87
N GLN A 107 35.82 3.04 -22.04
CA GLN A 107 35.38 2.35 -23.26
C GLN A 107 34.00 2.86 -23.71
N PRO A 108 33.74 2.92 -25.03
CA PRO A 108 32.37 3.17 -25.51
C PRO A 108 31.45 2.02 -25.06
N VAL A 109 30.25 2.37 -24.63
CA VAL A 109 29.20 1.38 -24.31
C VAL A 109 28.64 0.75 -25.60
N PHE A 110 28.50 1.56 -26.64
CA PHE A 110 27.94 1.14 -27.91
C PHE A 110 28.99 1.22 -29.00
N PRO A 111 29.58 0.10 -29.46
CA PRO A 111 30.34 0.09 -30.70
C PRO A 111 29.49 0.66 -31.85
N ILE A 112 30.03 1.56 -32.62
CA ILE A 112 29.32 2.18 -33.74
C ILE A 112 29.38 1.27 -34.93
N ASP A 113 28.24 0.72 -35.30
CA ASP A 113 28.07 -0.05 -36.52
C ASP A 113 28.09 0.87 -37.75
N PRO A 114 29.02 0.71 -38.69
CA PRO A 114 29.12 1.59 -39.86
C PRO A 114 27.88 1.54 -40.77
N ARG A 115 27.15 0.41 -40.73
CA ARG A 115 25.90 0.23 -41.52
C ARG A 115 24.81 1.18 -41.03
N PHE A 116 24.89 1.61 -39.75
CA PHE A 116 23.86 2.37 -39.05
C PHE A 116 24.41 3.58 -38.26
N GLU A 117 25.54 4.11 -38.72
CA GLU A 117 26.23 5.19 -38.03
C GLU A 117 25.35 6.45 -37.81
N LYS A 118 24.58 6.87 -38.81
CA LYS A 118 23.76 8.10 -38.69
C LYS A 118 22.65 7.93 -37.64
N ARG A 119 21.94 6.80 -37.64
CA ARG A 119 20.85 6.57 -36.67
C ARG A 119 21.37 6.38 -35.25
N MET A 120 22.51 5.72 -35.05
CA MET A 120 23.14 5.56 -33.75
C MET A 120 23.60 6.92 -33.20
N ARG A 121 24.22 7.77 -34.02
CA ARG A 121 24.59 9.14 -33.64
C ARG A 121 23.37 10.03 -33.39
N ARG A 122 22.32 9.92 -34.17
CA ARG A 122 21.06 10.63 -33.96
C ARG A 122 20.39 10.25 -32.65
N ALA A 123 20.51 8.99 -32.23
CA ALA A 123 20.07 8.49 -30.94
C ALA A 123 21.03 8.89 -29.80
N GLY A 124 22.23 9.40 -30.12
CA GLY A 124 23.25 9.80 -29.14
C GLY A 124 23.95 8.63 -28.47
N LEU A 125 23.94 7.43 -29.08
CA LEU A 125 24.61 6.25 -28.52
C LEU A 125 26.11 6.40 -28.56
N ASP A 126 26.69 7.14 -29.51
CA ASP A 126 28.11 7.45 -29.65
C ASP A 126 28.65 8.34 -28.51
N ARG A 127 27.81 8.75 -27.61
CA ARG A 127 28.16 9.62 -26.47
C ARG A 127 28.29 8.90 -25.14
N TRP A 128 27.97 7.60 -25.09
CA TRP A 128 28.02 6.82 -23.85
C TRP A 128 29.34 6.05 -23.71
N TYR A 129 29.90 6.16 -22.51
CA TYR A 129 31.14 5.47 -22.14
C TYR A 129 30.99 4.83 -20.77
N VAL A 130 31.62 3.67 -20.57
CA VAL A 130 31.80 3.04 -19.27
C VAL A 130 33.19 3.39 -18.74
N VAL A 131 33.26 3.83 -17.49
CA VAL A 131 34.50 4.17 -16.78
C VAL A 131 34.72 3.12 -15.69
N HIS A 132 35.84 2.41 -15.77
CA HIS A 132 36.32 1.56 -14.68
C HIS A 132 37.40 2.33 -13.90
N PHE A 133 37.34 2.27 -12.58
CA PHE A 133 38.24 3.01 -11.70
C PHE A 133 38.50 2.22 -10.40
N ASP A 134 39.46 2.62 -9.60
CA ASP A 134 39.83 1.93 -8.36
C ASP A 134 38.60 1.76 -7.44
N GLN A 135 38.21 0.51 -7.20
CA GLN A 135 37.04 0.13 -6.39
C GLN A 135 37.10 0.67 -4.94
N LYS A 136 38.25 1.09 -4.46
CA LYS A 136 38.41 1.72 -3.14
C LYS A 136 37.92 3.17 -3.13
N GLN A 137 37.71 3.79 -4.27
CA GLN A 137 37.11 5.13 -4.40
C GLN A 137 35.60 5.07 -4.16
N GLU A 138 35.10 6.05 -3.42
CA GLU A 138 33.67 6.17 -3.21
C GLU A 138 32.96 6.57 -4.52
N LEU A 139 32.01 5.76 -4.99
CA LEU A 139 31.33 5.95 -6.26
C LEU A 139 30.69 7.34 -6.39
N ARG A 140 30.02 7.83 -5.35
CA ARG A 140 29.40 9.16 -5.36
C ARG A 140 30.42 10.29 -5.52
N SER A 141 31.62 10.12 -4.95
CA SER A 141 32.72 11.05 -5.10
C SER A 141 33.28 11.04 -6.53
N ALA A 142 33.46 9.86 -7.12
CA ALA A 142 33.87 9.70 -8.52
C ALA A 142 32.87 10.34 -9.48
N MET A 143 31.55 10.08 -9.28
CA MET A 143 30.48 10.70 -10.06
C MET A 143 30.51 12.23 -9.98
N ARG A 144 30.65 12.81 -8.77
CA ARG A 144 30.77 14.27 -8.60
C ARG A 144 32.01 14.84 -9.32
N THR A 145 33.12 14.16 -9.21
CA THR A 145 34.38 14.57 -9.86
C THR A 145 34.21 14.63 -11.38
N LEU A 146 33.60 13.59 -11.98
CA LEU A 146 33.37 13.54 -13.42
C LEU A 146 32.22 14.50 -13.85
N SER A 147 31.19 14.66 -13.05
CA SER A 147 30.10 15.62 -13.34
C SER A 147 30.56 17.08 -13.37
N ALA A 148 31.70 17.40 -12.76
CA ALA A 148 32.30 18.74 -12.82
C ALA A 148 33.10 19.02 -14.11
N VAL A 149 33.29 18.00 -14.96
CA VAL A 149 34.01 18.12 -16.25
C VAL A 149 33.06 18.72 -17.30
N PRO A 150 33.43 19.82 -17.97
CA PRO A 150 32.53 20.49 -18.91
C PRO A 150 32.08 19.62 -20.09
N GLU A 151 32.89 18.69 -20.53
CA GLU A 151 32.60 17.77 -21.63
C GLU A 151 31.62 16.64 -21.24
N ILE A 152 31.40 16.43 -19.95
CA ILE A 152 30.45 15.40 -19.45
C ILE A 152 29.10 16.06 -19.26
N GLU A 153 28.09 15.47 -19.88
CA GLU A 153 26.68 15.88 -19.77
C GLU A 153 26.02 15.24 -18.55
N TYR A 154 26.38 13.95 -18.28
CA TYR A 154 25.66 13.11 -17.36
C TYR A 154 26.54 11.99 -16.82
N THR A 155 26.32 11.61 -15.56
CA THR A 155 26.95 10.43 -14.93
C THR A 155 25.87 9.59 -14.26
N GLU A 156 25.98 8.26 -14.36
CA GLU A 156 25.09 7.35 -13.63
C GLU A 156 25.82 6.10 -13.13
N PRO A 157 25.34 5.50 -12.01
CA PRO A 157 25.91 4.27 -11.48
C PRO A 157 25.57 3.07 -12.40
N VAL A 158 26.45 2.07 -12.40
CA VAL A 158 26.15 0.75 -12.97
C VAL A 158 25.57 -0.14 -11.87
N TYR A 159 24.49 -0.84 -12.16
CA TYR A 159 23.88 -1.75 -11.19
C TYR A 159 24.03 -3.20 -11.62
N PRO A 160 24.31 -4.11 -10.67
CA PRO A 160 24.30 -5.53 -10.96
C PRO A 160 22.86 -5.96 -11.35
N MET A 161 22.77 -6.74 -12.40
CA MET A 161 21.52 -7.32 -12.84
C MET A 161 21.26 -8.66 -12.15
N ILE A 162 20.00 -9.01 -12.00
CA ILE A 162 19.57 -10.30 -11.48
C ILE A 162 18.63 -10.99 -12.47
N ARG A 163 18.69 -12.31 -12.49
CA ARG A 163 17.70 -13.18 -13.12
C ARG A 163 16.79 -13.71 -12.02
N PRO A 164 15.57 -13.24 -11.93
CA PRO A 164 14.66 -13.66 -10.87
C PRO A 164 13.94 -14.96 -11.26
N ALA A 165 14.67 -16.07 -11.45
CA ALA A 165 14.08 -17.39 -11.71
C ALA A 165 14.36 -18.37 -10.58
N GLY A 166 13.43 -19.31 -10.39
CA GLY A 166 13.66 -20.47 -9.53
C GLY A 166 14.69 -21.42 -10.17
N LYS A 167 15.28 -22.28 -9.34
CA LYS A 167 16.19 -23.34 -9.80
C LYS A 167 15.47 -24.28 -10.77
N ALA A 168 16.14 -24.65 -11.85
CA ALA A 168 15.65 -25.64 -12.80
C ALA A 168 15.37 -27.00 -12.10
N ILE A 169 14.26 -27.64 -12.46
CA ILE A 169 13.89 -29.00 -12.05
C ILE A 169 13.96 -29.88 -13.29
N PRO A 170 15.08 -30.57 -13.54
CA PRO A 170 15.25 -31.42 -14.70
C PRO A 170 14.26 -32.58 -14.75
N THR A 171 13.78 -32.94 -15.95
CA THR A 171 12.88 -34.07 -16.16
C THR A 171 13.39 -35.02 -17.22
N ASP A 172 13.00 -36.28 -17.14
CA ASP A 172 13.26 -37.27 -18.16
C ASP A 172 12.23 -37.18 -19.28
N LEU A 173 12.66 -37.53 -20.47
CA LEU A 173 11.73 -37.82 -21.58
C LEU A 173 10.83 -38.99 -21.17
N PRO A 174 9.51 -38.91 -21.30
CA PRO A 174 8.64 -40.03 -20.99
C PRO A 174 9.02 -41.24 -21.86
N VAL A 175 9.24 -42.41 -21.27
CA VAL A 175 9.36 -43.65 -21.96
C VAL A 175 8.03 -43.87 -22.70
N ALA A 176 8.04 -43.55 -24.03
CA ALA A 176 6.98 -43.70 -25.01
C ALA A 176 5.55 -43.95 -24.45
N ARG A 177 4.96 -42.99 -23.80
CA ARG A 177 3.51 -42.91 -23.69
C ARG A 177 3.03 -42.22 -24.97
N ARG A 178 2.52 -43.03 -25.92
CA ARG A 178 1.66 -42.49 -26.97
C ARG A 178 0.48 -41.82 -26.25
N ALA A 179 0.50 -40.50 -26.14
CA ALA A 179 -0.74 -39.76 -26.06
C ALA A 179 -1.58 -40.22 -27.23
N SER A 180 -2.88 -40.39 -27.05
CA SER A 180 -3.77 -40.72 -28.17
C SER A 180 -3.52 -39.65 -29.24
N ALA A 181 -3.06 -40.05 -30.40
CA ALA A 181 -2.54 -39.14 -31.45
C ALA A 181 -3.60 -38.18 -32.02
N ASP A 182 -4.82 -38.27 -31.52
CA ASP A 182 -5.98 -37.54 -32.05
C ASP A 182 -6.21 -36.15 -31.45
N ASP A 183 -5.55 -35.83 -30.27
CA ASP A 183 -5.82 -34.58 -29.56
C ASP A 183 -4.65 -33.56 -29.54
N MET A 184 -3.42 -33.96 -30.01
CA MET A 184 -2.25 -33.09 -30.03
C MET A 184 -1.95 -32.55 -31.43
N PRO A 185 -1.68 -31.24 -31.60
CA PRO A 185 -1.38 -30.67 -32.93
C PRO A 185 -0.04 -31.12 -33.49
N TYR A 186 0.89 -31.55 -32.63
CA TYR A 186 2.23 -32.01 -32.97
C TYR A 186 2.66 -33.25 -32.19
N ASN A 187 3.73 -33.92 -32.63
CA ASN A 187 4.19 -35.19 -32.12
C ASN A 187 5.30 -35.11 -31.04
N ASP A 188 5.58 -33.92 -30.56
CA ASP A 188 6.62 -33.70 -29.53
C ASP A 188 6.20 -34.36 -28.19
N PRO A 189 7.02 -35.26 -27.62
CA PRO A 189 6.57 -36.15 -26.55
C PRO A 189 6.22 -35.43 -25.23
N LEU A 190 6.76 -34.25 -24.99
CA LEU A 190 6.49 -33.46 -23.79
C LEU A 190 5.41 -32.37 -24.00
N LEU A 191 4.86 -32.19 -25.20
CA LEU A 191 3.86 -31.16 -25.50
C LEU A 191 2.62 -31.26 -24.58
N SER A 192 2.17 -32.50 -24.28
CA SER A 192 1.01 -32.71 -23.39
C SER A 192 1.25 -32.29 -21.95
N ASP A 193 2.50 -32.04 -21.55
CA ASP A 193 2.91 -31.57 -20.23
C ASP A 193 3.18 -30.07 -20.19
N GLN A 194 3.16 -29.41 -21.36
CA GLN A 194 3.24 -27.95 -21.49
C GLN A 194 1.85 -27.31 -21.27
N TRP A 195 1.33 -27.42 -20.01
CA TRP A 195 0.00 -26.88 -19.63
C TRP A 195 -0.19 -25.43 -20.02
N HIS A 196 0.87 -24.65 -20.01
CA HIS A 196 0.86 -23.23 -20.31
C HIS A 196 0.46 -22.91 -21.75
N TYR A 197 0.47 -23.91 -22.68
CA TYR A 197 -0.02 -23.81 -24.05
C TYR A 197 -1.48 -24.23 -24.18
N HIS A 198 -1.88 -25.30 -23.45
CA HIS A 198 -3.24 -25.83 -23.45
C HIS A 198 -3.52 -26.57 -22.13
N ASN A 199 -4.18 -25.88 -21.22
CA ASN A 199 -4.50 -26.40 -19.91
C ASN A 199 -5.86 -27.09 -19.90
N VAL A 200 -5.88 -28.41 -19.75
CA VAL A 200 -7.10 -29.22 -19.65
C VAL A 200 -7.51 -29.49 -18.19
N GLY A 201 -6.85 -28.86 -17.21
CA GLY A 201 -7.10 -29.11 -15.78
C GLY A 201 -6.52 -30.44 -15.29
N LYS A 202 -5.48 -30.97 -15.95
CA LYS A 202 -4.88 -32.30 -15.70
C LYS A 202 -4.26 -32.43 -14.31
N TYR A 203 -3.64 -31.36 -13.81
CA TYR A 203 -2.91 -31.37 -12.54
C TYR A 203 -3.75 -30.86 -11.39
N HIS A 204 -3.51 -31.38 -10.17
CA HIS A 204 -4.27 -30.98 -9.01
C HIS A 204 -4.20 -29.46 -8.77
N GLY A 205 -5.36 -28.83 -8.66
CA GLY A 205 -5.48 -27.38 -8.48
C GLY A 205 -5.38 -26.55 -9.77
N SER A 206 -5.02 -27.15 -10.92
CA SER A 206 -5.06 -26.45 -12.20
C SER A 206 -6.50 -26.30 -12.70
N ILE A 207 -6.77 -25.24 -13.44
CA ILE A 207 -8.09 -24.94 -14.02
C ILE A 207 -7.98 -24.93 -15.54
N ALA A 208 -8.85 -25.70 -16.19
CA ALA A 208 -8.89 -25.75 -17.65
C ALA A 208 -9.04 -24.35 -18.27
N GLY A 209 -8.29 -24.09 -19.33
CA GLY A 209 -8.25 -22.81 -20.03
C GLY A 209 -7.31 -21.76 -19.44
N ALA A 210 -6.73 -22.00 -18.23
CA ALA A 210 -5.69 -21.14 -17.68
C ALA A 210 -4.35 -21.37 -18.42
N ASP A 211 -4.28 -20.89 -19.66
CA ASP A 211 -3.22 -21.06 -20.64
C ASP A 211 -3.23 -19.91 -21.65
N ILE A 212 -2.46 -20.00 -22.73
CA ILE A 212 -2.41 -18.98 -23.79
C ILE A 212 -3.23 -19.33 -25.05
N ASP A 213 -4.03 -20.40 -25.08
CA ASP A 213 -4.77 -20.90 -26.26
C ASP A 213 -3.89 -21.16 -27.51
N LEU A 214 -2.67 -21.62 -27.30
CA LEU A 214 -1.68 -21.75 -28.38
C LEU A 214 -2.11 -22.74 -29.49
N PHE A 215 -2.78 -23.84 -29.13
CA PHE A 215 -3.24 -24.83 -30.13
C PHE A 215 -4.24 -24.25 -31.13
N LYS A 216 -4.99 -23.22 -30.73
CA LYS A 216 -5.85 -22.48 -31.67
C LYS A 216 -5.03 -21.53 -32.52
N ALA A 217 -4.01 -20.89 -31.96
CA ALA A 217 -3.10 -20.00 -32.69
C ALA A 217 -2.32 -20.73 -33.80
N TRP A 218 -1.81 -21.93 -33.52
CA TRP A 218 -1.05 -22.74 -34.46
C TRP A 218 -1.84 -23.22 -35.69
N LYS A 219 -3.17 -23.15 -35.66
CA LYS A 219 -4.00 -23.36 -36.86
C LYS A 219 -3.88 -22.21 -37.85
N VAL A 220 -3.33 -21.07 -37.43
CA VAL A 220 -3.20 -19.84 -38.25
C VAL A 220 -1.74 -19.55 -38.55
N GLU A 221 -0.86 -19.60 -37.57
CA GLU A 221 0.56 -19.26 -37.73
C GLU A 221 1.41 -20.01 -36.72
N THR A 222 2.61 -20.43 -37.11
CA THR A 222 3.55 -21.22 -36.29
C THR A 222 4.94 -20.59 -36.16
N GLY A 223 5.14 -19.44 -36.81
CA GLY A 223 6.42 -18.75 -36.90
C GLY A 223 7.01 -18.77 -38.30
N LYS A 224 7.90 -17.82 -38.61
CA LYS A 224 8.63 -17.71 -39.87
C LYS A 224 10.08 -17.33 -39.67
N PRO A 225 11.05 -17.88 -40.44
CA PRO A 225 12.48 -17.70 -40.21
C PRO A 225 13.01 -16.27 -40.39
N LYS A 226 12.25 -15.42 -41.08
CA LYS A 226 12.62 -14.01 -41.24
C LYS A 226 12.34 -13.15 -39.99
N VAL A 227 11.68 -13.71 -38.94
CA VAL A 227 11.43 -13.04 -37.68
C VAL A 227 12.52 -13.44 -36.71
N ILE A 228 13.30 -12.49 -36.25
CA ILE A 228 14.41 -12.69 -35.30
C ILE A 228 14.00 -12.13 -33.93
N VAL A 229 14.21 -12.97 -32.90
CA VAL A 229 14.03 -12.62 -31.51
C VAL A 229 15.38 -12.61 -30.81
N SER A 230 15.85 -11.47 -30.33
CA SER A 230 17.07 -11.41 -29.54
C SER A 230 16.76 -11.83 -28.09
N ILE A 231 17.45 -12.85 -27.60
CA ILE A 231 17.37 -13.38 -26.24
C ILE A 231 18.49 -12.72 -25.43
N VAL A 232 18.15 -11.62 -24.74
CA VAL A 232 19.09 -10.88 -23.88
C VAL A 232 19.05 -11.51 -22.51
N ASP A 233 19.87 -12.54 -22.27
CA ASP A 233 19.74 -13.42 -21.10
C ASP A 233 21.10 -14.14 -20.82
N GLY A 234 21.07 -15.30 -20.16
CA GLY A 234 22.15 -16.27 -20.17
C GLY A 234 22.37 -16.83 -21.59
N GLY A 235 23.55 -17.38 -21.85
CA GLY A 235 23.83 -17.99 -23.16
C GLY A 235 22.91 -19.19 -23.45
N ILE A 236 22.54 -19.33 -24.72
CA ILE A 236 21.76 -20.48 -25.22
C ILE A 236 22.69 -21.68 -25.43
N ASP A 237 22.24 -22.89 -25.13
CA ASP A 237 22.91 -24.11 -25.57
C ASP A 237 22.74 -24.27 -27.08
N LEU A 238 23.75 -23.83 -27.82
CA LEU A 238 23.77 -23.84 -29.29
C LEU A 238 23.77 -25.27 -29.90
N THR A 239 24.01 -26.30 -29.06
CA THR A 239 24.03 -27.71 -29.47
C THR A 239 22.73 -28.45 -29.13
N HIS A 240 21.80 -27.77 -28.46
CA HIS A 240 20.54 -28.39 -28.02
C HIS A 240 19.72 -28.86 -29.18
N PRO A 241 19.32 -30.16 -29.24
CA PRO A 241 18.71 -30.78 -30.43
C PRO A 241 17.36 -30.14 -30.81
N ASP A 242 16.67 -29.53 -29.86
CA ASP A 242 15.36 -28.86 -30.05
C ASP A 242 15.50 -27.36 -30.37
N LEU A 243 16.73 -26.79 -30.37
CA LEU A 243 16.97 -25.38 -30.66
C LEU A 243 17.78 -25.14 -31.92
N VAL A 244 18.68 -26.05 -32.25
CA VAL A 244 19.71 -25.88 -33.29
C VAL A 244 19.15 -25.42 -34.64
N ASP A 245 17.97 -25.90 -35.06
CA ASP A 245 17.34 -25.58 -36.34
C ASP A 245 16.73 -24.15 -36.37
N ASN A 246 16.49 -23.56 -35.24
CA ASN A 246 15.88 -22.23 -35.09
C ASN A 246 16.86 -21.17 -34.57
N LEU A 247 18.17 -21.50 -34.45
CA LEU A 247 19.17 -20.50 -34.11
C LEU A 247 19.29 -19.44 -35.23
N TYR A 248 19.53 -18.20 -34.79
CA TYR A 248 19.98 -17.15 -35.70
C TYR A 248 21.34 -17.52 -36.29
N ILE A 249 21.54 -17.19 -37.54
CA ILE A 249 22.81 -17.36 -38.21
C ILE A 249 23.16 -16.07 -38.94
N ASN A 250 24.29 -15.46 -38.54
CA ASN A 250 24.94 -14.45 -39.33
C ASN A 250 25.70 -15.15 -40.45
N GLU A 251 25.14 -15.14 -41.65
CA GLU A 251 25.69 -15.89 -42.80
C GLU A 251 27.03 -15.30 -43.29
N GLU A 252 27.28 -14.02 -43.09
CA GLU A 252 28.54 -13.38 -43.43
C GLU A 252 29.67 -13.86 -42.52
N GLU A 253 29.46 -13.90 -41.22
CA GLU A 253 30.42 -14.43 -40.24
C GLU A 253 30.59 -15.93 -40.36
N LYS A 254 29.53 -16.71 -40.58
CA LYS A 254 29.61 -18.18 -40.77
C LYS A 254 30.43 -18.58 -41.96
N ASN A 255 30.32 -17.84 -43.06
CA ASN A 255 31.03 -18.11 -44.30
C ASN A 255 32.31 -17.29 -44.44
N GLY A 256 32.61 -16.46 -43.49
CA GLY A 256 33.74 -15.57 -43.42
C GLY A 256 35.04 -16.23 -42.92
N LYS A 257 35.97 -15.42 -42.42
CA LYS A 257 37.26 -15.88 -41.92
C LYS A 257 37.28 -15.85 -40.39
N PRO A 258 37.60 -16.96 -39.76
CA PRO A 258 37.71 -16.98 -38.29
C PRO A 258 38.63 -15.88 -37.75
N GLY A 259 38.19 -15.15 -36.77
CA GLY A 259 38.89 -14.04 -36.15
C GLY A 259 38.83 -12.71 -36.89
N VAL A 260 37.92 -12.60 -37.85
CA VAL A 260 37.67 -11.38 -38.64
C VAL A 260 36.19 -11.03 -38.51
N ASP A 261 35.90 -9.75 -38.32
CA ASP A 261 34.58 -9.15 -38.42
C ASP A 261 34.24 -8.94 -39.91
N ASP A 262 33.63 -9.98 -40.54
CA ASP A 262 33.46 -10.04 -42.01
C ASP A 262 32.28 -9.14 -42.44
N ASP A 263 31.25 -8.91 -41.64
CA ASP A 263 30.11 -8.02 -41.91
C ASP A 263 30.36 -6.58 -41.40
N GLN A 264 31.51 -6.34 -40.77
CA GLN A 264 31.95 -5.05 -40.24
C GLN A 264 30.94 -4.41 -39.24
N ASN A 265 30.26 -5.24 -38.45
CA ASN A 265 29.31 -4.79 -37.45
C ASN A 265 29.95 -4.38 -36.10
N GLY A 266 31.23 -4.64 -35.93
CA GLY A 266 32.00 -4.39 -34.70
C GLY A 266 32.11 -5.62 -33.78
N TYR A 267 31.62 -6.81 -34.20
CA TYR A 267 31.61 -8.05 -33.44
C TYR A 267 32.21 -9.21 -34.27
N ILE A 268 33.31 -9.76 -33.82
CA ILE A 268 34.05 -10.79 -34.52
C ILE A 268 33.40 -12.16 -34.32
N ASP A 269 33.21 -12.93 -35.40
CA ASP A 269 32.69 -14.33 -35.40
C ASP A 269 31.32 -14.49 -34.76
N ASP A 270 30.42 -13.50 -34.78
CA ASP A 270 29.14 -13.46 -34.07
C ASP A 270 28.02 -14.27 -34.76
N ILE A 271 28.34 -15.51 -35.14
CA ILE A 271 27.51 -16.39 -35.95
C ILE A 271 26.10 -16.62 -35.41
N HIS A 272 25.96 -16.81 -34.09
CA HIS A 272 24.67 -17.07 -33.43
C HIS A 272 24.26 -15.97 -32.45
N GLY A 273 24.95 -14.82 -32.45
CA GLY A 273 24.87 -13.76 -31.48
C GLY A 273 26.20 -13.52 -30.78
N TYR A 274 26.22 -12.89 -29.63
CA TYR A 274 27.46 -12.43 -28.98
C TYR A 274 27.44 -12.56 -27.47
N ASN A 275 28.63 -12.74 -26.88
CA ASN A 275 28.83 -12.81 -25.44
C ASN A 275 29.35 -11.48 -24.89
N PHE A 276 28.44 -10.68 -24.33
CA PHE A 276 28.72 -9.35 -23.77
C PHE A 276 29.40 -9.37 -22.40
N ILE A 277 29.72 -10.56 -21.86
CA ILE A 277 30.50 -10.70 -20.62
C ILE A 277 32.00 -10.75 -20.96
N LYS A 278 32.34 -11.57 -21.98
CA LYS A 278 33.73 -11.78 -22.38
C LYS A 278 34.18 -10.89 -23.54
N ASP A 279 33.21 -10.22 -24.16
CA ASP A 279 33.41 -9.45 -25.39
C ASP A 279 34.00 -10.31 -26.52
N ASP A 280 33.33 -11.49 -26.74
CA ASP A 280 33.72 -12.45 -27.79
C ASP A 280 32.48 -13.25 -28.28
N ALA A 281 32.63 -14.04 -29.32
CA ALA A 281 31.58 -14.88 -29.89
C ALA A 281 31.35 -16.21 -29.13
N THR A 282 32.07 -16.47 -28.03
CA THR A 282 31.97 -17.73 -27.30
C THR A 282 30.72 -17.77 -26.40
N ILE A 283 29.60 -18.21 -26.94
CA ILE A 283 28.34 -18.39 -26.22
C ILE A 283 28.35 -19.73 -25.48
N TYR A 284 27.94 -19.72 -24.23
CA TYR A 284 27.79 -20.90 -23.38
C TYR A 284 26.61 -20.77 -22.46
N PRO A 285 25.91 -21.90 -22.14
CA PRO A 285 24.79 -21.86 -21.19
C PRO A 285 25.19 -21.35 -19.83
N ASP A 286 24.37 -20.53 -19.22
CA ASP A 286 24.56 -20.11 -17.83
C ASP A 286 24.35 -21.29 -16.85
N LYS A 287 24.83 -21.14 -15.61
CA LYS A 287 24.83 -22.19 -14.58
C LYS A 287 23.45 -22.76 -14.21
N GLU A 288 22.36 -22.09 -14.56
CA GLU A 288 20.99 -22.50 -14.29
C GLU A 288 20.26 -22.90 -15.58
N SER A 289 20.93 -22.74 -16.72
CA SER A 289 20.34 -22.98 -18.06
C SER A 289 19.13 -22.06 -18.35
N HIS A 290 19.13 -20.88 -17.78
CA HIS A 290 17.99 -19.95 -17.83
C HIS A 290 17.76 -19.42 -19.24
N GLY A 291 18.80 -18.93 -19.93
CA GLY A 291 18.69 -18.45 -21.30
C GLY A 291 18.26 -19.56 -22.29
N THR A 292 18.71 -20.81 -22.07
CA THR A 292 18.27 -21.96 -22.86
C THR A 292 16.78 -22.26 -22.65
N HIS A 293 16.30 -22.16 -21.38
CA HIS A 293 14.88 -22.38 -21.06
C HIS A 293 13.97 -21.31 -21.68
N VAL A 294 14.37 -20.05 -21.61
CA VAL A 294 13.68 -18.91 -22.22
C VAL A 294 13.62 -19.08 -23.75
N ALA A 295 14.74 -19.42 -24.37
CA ALA A 295 14.83 -19.66 -25.81
C ALA A 295 13.89 -20.78 -26.28
N GLY A 296 13.80 -21.88 -25.53
CA GLY A 296 12.92 -23.00 -25.83
C GLY A 296 11.43 -22.61 -25.79
N THR A 297 11.02 -21.80 -24.84
CA THR A 297 9.64 -21.29 -24.77
C THR A 297 9.31 -20.46 -26.01
N VAL A 298 10.23 -19.64 -26.51
CA VAL A 298 10.03 -18.85 -27.74
C VAL A 298 9.97 -19.75 -28.95
N ALA A 299 10.98 -20.63 -29.16
CA ALA A 299 11.22 -21.23 -30.45
C ALA A 299 11.88 -22.64 -30.43
N ALA A 300 11.66 -23.48 -29.41
CA ALA A 300 11.99 -24.89 -29.54
C ALA A 300 11.28 -25.43 -30.78
N ARG A 301 11.97 -26.26 -31.60
CA ARG A 301 11.43 -26.71 -32.87
C ARG A 301 10.19 -27.57 -32.64
N THR A 302 9.06 -27.09 -33.10
CA THR A 302 7.76 -27.73 -32.96
C THR A 302 7.60 -28.84 -34.01
N GLY A 303 7.04 -29.99 -33.60
CA GLY A 303 6.70 -31.08 -34.50
C GLY A 303 7.89 -31.89 -35.03
N ASN A 304 9.00 -31.95 -34.30
CA ASN A 304 10.20 -32.70 -34.68
C ASN A 304 10.27 -34.09 -34.01
N GLY A 305 9.29 -34.45 -33.20
CA GLY A 305 9.21 -35.77 -32.56
C GLY A 305 10.12 -35.93 -31.32
N ILE A 306 10.74 -34.86 -30.85
CA ILE A 306 11.58 -34.86 -29.65
C ILE A 306 11.15 -33.75 -28.70
N GLY A 307 11.40 -33.91 -27.41
CA GLY A 307 11.28 -32.90 -26.38
C GLY A 307 9.97 -32.10 -26.32
N VAL A 308 10.12 -30.79 -26.39
CA VAL A 308 9.07 -29.79 -26.19
C VAL A 308 8.78 -29.02 -27.50
N SER A 309 7.66 -28.30 -27.52
CA SER A 309 7.37 -27.33 -28.56
C SER A 309 7.64 -25.89 -28.08
N GLY A 310 8.11 -25.01 -28.95
CA GLY A 310 8.19 -23.57 -28.76
C GLY A 310 7.00 -22.85 -29.36
N ILE A 311 6.63 -21.68 -28.85
CA ILE A 311 5.44 -20.94 -29.28
C ILE A 311 5.50 -20.61 -30.79
N ALA A 312 6.65 -20.17 -31.28
CA ALA A 312 6.91 -19.84 -32.66
C ALA A 312 7.95 -20.79 -33.30
N GLY A 313 7.95 -22.06 -32.84
CA GLY A 313 8.93 -23.08 -33.20
C GLY A 313 8.83 -23.64 -34.62
N GLY A 314 7.84 -23.24 -35.40
CA GLY A 314 7.61 -23.66 -36.77
C GLY A 314 6.55 -24.74 -36.93
N ASN A 315 6.49 -25.34 -38.14
CA ASN A 315 5.43 -26.28 -38.58
C ASN A 315 5.89 -27.73 -38.69
N GLY A 316 6.99 -28.10 -38.07
CA GLY A 316 7.63 -29.42 -38.17
C GLY A 316 8.73 -29.49 -39.21
N THR A 317 8.77 -28.61 -40.21
CA THR A 317 9.86 -28.53 -41.19
C THR A 317 11.11 -27.91 -40.52
N PRO A 318 12.32 -28.47 -40.71
CA PRO A 318 13.55 -27.87 -40.18
C PRO A 318 13.69 -26.41 -40.59
N GLY A 319 14.01 -25.54 -39.62
CA GLY A 319 14.22 -24.13 -39.88
C GLY A 319 12.97 -23.32 -40.23
N SER A 320 11.75 -23.86 -40.08
CA SER A 320 10.50 -23.13 -40.33
C SER A 320 10.10 -22.16 -39.25
N GLY A 321 10.64 -22.31 -38.03
CA GLY A 321 10.36 -21.43 -36.90
C GLY A 321 11.07 -20.08 -36.99
N VAL A 322 10.78 -19.20 -36.05
CA VAL A 322 11.49 -17.92 -35.91
C VAL A 322 12.95 -18.14 -35.48
N ARG A 323 13.80 -17.17 -35.69
CA ARG A 323 15.22 -17.22 -35.30
C ARG A 323 15.43 -16.63 -33.91
N ILE A 324 16.17 -17.39 -33.09
CA ILE A 324 16.61 -16.93 -31.75
C ILE A 324 18.07 -16.53 -31.79
N MET A 325 18.37 -15.28 -31.47
CA MET A 325 19.72 -14.71 -31.44
C MET A 325 20.17 -14.65 -29.97
N SER A 326 21.32 -15.26 -29.65
CA SER A 326 21.84 -15.26 -28.27
C SER A 326 22.63 -14.00 -27.96
N CYS A 327 22.05 -13.11 -27.15
CA CYS A 327 22.74 -11.90 -26.63
C CYS A 327 23.10 -12.15 -25.16
N GLN A 328 24.23 -12.82 -24.92
CA GLN A 328 24.58 -13.33 -23.60
C GLN A 328 25.07 -12.22 -22.67
N ILE A 329 24.34 -11.96 -21.58
CA ILE A 329 24.68 -10.98 -20.53
C ILE A 329 24.88 -11.61 -19.15
N PHE A 330 24.64 -12.92 -18.99
CA PHE A 330 24.89 -13.65 -17.73
C PHE A 330 25.78 -14.87 -17.98
N GLY A 331 26.78 -15.04 -17.08
CA GLY A 331 27.74 -16.12 -17.15
C GLY A 331 27.48 -17.27 -16.17
N ALA A 332 28.51 -18.11 -16.03
CA ALA A 332 28.50 -19.25 -15.11
C ALA A 332 28.51 -18.82 -13.63
N GLU A 333 29.05 -17.66 -13.32
CA GLU A 333 29.09 -17.08 -11.98
C GLU A 333 28.25 -15.81 -11.88
N LYS A 334 28.62 -14.86 -11.02
CA LYS A 334 27.91 -13.58 -10.83
C LYS A 334 28.34 -12.50 -11.82
N GLU A 335 28.86 -12.89 -12.96
CA GLU A 335 29.31 -11.97 -13.98
C GLU A 335 28.12 -11.44 -14.77
N ASN A 336 28.06 -10.11 -14.94
CA ASN A 336 27.09 -9.43 -15.78
C ASN A 336 27.81 -8.80 -16.98
N GLY A 337 27.26 -9.00 -18.17
CA GLY A 337 27.68 -8.37 -19.41
C GLY A 337 27.03 -7.01 -19.64
N ASP A 338 27.38 -6.39 -20.76
CA ASP A 338 26.84 -5.08 -21.17
C ASP A 338 25.44 -5.23 -21.78
N SER A 339 24.41 -5.12 -20.94
CA SER A 339 23.03 -5.23 -21.38
C SER A 339 22.55 -4.10 -22.30
N PRO A 340 22.94 -2.81 -22.13
CA PRO A 340 22.66 -1.79 -23.12
C PRO A 340 23.19 -2.15 -24.53
N ALA A 341 24.45 -2.58 -24.62
CA ALA A 341 25.07 -2.99 -25.89
C ALA A 341 24.34 -4.20 -26.51
N ALA A 342 23.96 -5.20 -25.69
CA ALA A 342 23.24 -6.39 -26.12
C ALA A 342 21.86 -6.05 -26.74
N ILE A 343 21.14 -5.09 -26.19
CA ILE A 343 19.85 -4.62 -26.75
C ILE A 343 20.07 -3.94 -28.12
N VAL A 344 21.06 -3.06 -28.21
CA VAL A 344 21.38 -2.34 -29.47
C VAL A 344 21.89 -3.29 -30.54
N TYR A 345 22.74 -4.26 -30.17
CA TYR A 345 23.23 -5.32 -31.06
C TYR A 345 22.06 -6.08 -31.72
N GLY A 346 21.06 -6.51 -30.91
CA GLY A 346 19.87 -7.16 -31.45
C GLY A 346 19.19 -6.34 -32.54
N ALA A 347 18.99 -5.03 -32.30
CA ALA A 347 18.38 -4.11 -33.28
C ALA A 347 19.19 -3.96 -34.57
N ASN A 348 20.52 -3.95 -34.47
CA ASN A 348 21.41 -3.79 -35.64
C ASN A 348 21.56 -5.08 -36.45
N ASN A 349 21.39 -6.25 -35.82
CA ASN A 349 21.50 -7.54 -36.47
C ASN A 349 20.15 -8.20 -36.79
N GLY A 350 19.12 -7.36 -37.01
CA GLY A 350 17.84 -7.76 -37.63
C GLY A 350 16.77 -8.24 -36.66
N ALA A 351 17.02 -8.32 -35.34
CA ALA A 351 15.98 -8.65 -34.40
C ALA A 351 14.95 -7.51 -34.31
N VAL A 352 13.67 -7.86 -34.33
CA VAL A 352 12.54 -6.92 -34.17
C VAL A 352 11.77 -7.16 -32.86
N ILE A 353 12.18 -8.17 -32.10
CA ILE A 353 11.66 -8.50 -30.78
C ILE A 353 12.86 -8.67 -29.82
N SER A 354 12.91 -7.93 -28.72
CA SER A 354 13.90 -8.09 -27.67
C SER A 354 13.25 -8.71 -26.43
N GLN A 355 13.69 -9.93 -26.10
CA GLN A 355 13.25 -10.75 -24.98
C GLN A 355 14.20 -10.55 -23.80
N ASN A 356 13.68 -10.10 -22.65
CA ASN A 356 14.47 -9.73 -21.47
C ASN A 356 13.86 -10.31 -20.20
N SER A 357 14.46 -11.40 -19.69
CA SER A 357 14.03 -12.04 -18.46
C SER A 357 14.96 -11.71 -17.26
N TRP A 358 15.22 -10.43 -17.06
CA TRP A 358 16.10 -9.91 -16.03
C TRP A 358 15.63 -8.54 -15.50
N GLY A 359 16.23 -8.08 -14.41
CA GLY A 359 15.95 -6.77 -13.82
C GLY A 359 17.01 -6.39 -12.79
N TYR A 360 16.75 -5.33 -12.05
CA TYR A 360 17.61 -4.91 -10.94
C TYR A 360 17.08 -5.43 -9.61
N PRO A 361 17.95 -5.76 -8.63
CA PRO A 361 17.52 -6.24 -7.33
C PRO A 361 16.73 -5.16 -6.56
N TYR A 362 15.64 -5.53 -5.92
CA TYR A 362 14.81 -4.63 -5.09
C TYR A 362 15.65 -3.78 -4.11
N LYS A 363 16.67 -4.38 -3.48
CA LYS A 363 17.55 -3.69 -2.53
C LYS A 363 18.34 -2.51 -3.11
N ALA A 364 18.46 -2.42 -4.43
CA ALA A 364 19.11 -1.29 -5.09
C ALA A 364 18.21 -0.04 -5.09
N GLN A 365 16.91 -0.21 -4.82
CA GLN A 365 15.89 0.86 -4.71
C GLN A 365 15.94 1.86 -5.87
N ILE A 366 16.06 1.36 -7.09
CA ILE A 366 16.14 2.17 -8.31
C ILE A 366 14.76 2.81 -8.55
N THR A 367 14.73 4.13 -8.64
CA THR A 367 13.49 4.93 -8.73
C THR A 367 13.13 5.36 -10.15
N ALA A 368 14.03 5.14 -11.11
CA ALA A 368 13.82 5.42 -12.54
C ALA A 368 14.70 4.48 -13.37
N ILE A 369 14.34 4.26 -14.63
CA ILE A 369 15.19 3.50 -15.54
C ILE A 369 16.54 4.21 -15.73
N PRO A 370 17.70 3.51 -15.61
CA PRO A 370 18.99 4.09 -15.98
C PRO A 370 18.97 4.61 -17.43
N LYS A 371 19.52 5.81 -17.62
CA LYS A 371 19.39 6.51 -18.91
C LYS A 371 20.07 5.77 -20.06
N VAL A 372 21.16 5.07 -19.79
CA VAL A 372 21.85 4.25 -20.80
C VAL A 372 20.96 3.11 -21.30
N ILE A 373 20.23 2.45 -20.38
CA ILE A 373 19.24 1.40 -20.75
C ILE A 373 18.06 2.02 -21.47
N GLN A 374 17.58 3.16 -21.01
CA GLN A 374 16.50 3.88 -21.68
C GLN A 374 16.86 4.19 -23.12
N ASP A 375 18.06 4.75 -23.37
CA ASP A 375 18.51 5.11 -24.71
C ASP A 375 18.65 3.86 -25.61
N ALA A 376 19.10 2.72 -25.06
CA ALA A 376 19.15 1.44 -25.78
C ALA A 376 17.76 0.90 -26.16
N VAL A 377 16.83 0.92 -25.20
CA VAL A 377 15.43 0.49 -25.42
C VAL A 377 14.73 1.38 -26.44
N ASP A 378 14.85 2.70 -26.29
CA ASP A 378 14.26 3.68 -27.22
C ASP A 378 14.83 3.52 -28.63
N TYR A 379 16.14 3.19 -28.73
CA TYR A 379 16.78 2.89 -30.00
C TYR A 379 16.20 1.62 -30.64
N PHE A 380 16.08 0.52 -29.87
CA PHE A 380 15.50 -0.72 -30.39
C PHE A 380 14.06 -0.50 -30.88
N ILE A 381 13.23 0.15 -30.05
CA ILE A 381 11.83 0.42 -30.42
C ILE A 381 11.72 1.24 -31.70
N LYS A 382 12.59 2.20 -31.87
CA LYS A 382 12.52 3.13 -33.01
C LYS A 382 13.16 2.61 -34.27
N TYR A 383 14.29 1.90 -34.17
CA TYR A 383 15.19 1.66 -35.31
C TYR A 383 15.39 0.19 -35.66
N ALA A 384 14.95 -0.79 -34.85
CA ALA A 384 15.02 -2.19 -35.26
C ALA A 384 14.30 -2.38 -36.59
N GLY A 385 14.90 -3.17 -37.48
CA GLY A 385 14.35 -3.41 -38.81
C GLY A 385 14.32 -2.20 -39.77
N CYS A 386 15.08 -1.14 -39.47
CA CYS A 386 15.15 0.08 -40.28
C CYS A 386 16.56 0.29 -40.86
N ASP A 387 16.63 1.05 -41.94
CA ASP A 387 17.87 1.60 -42.48
C ASP A 387 18.40 2.77 -41.63
N ASP A 388 19.51 3.35 -42.04
CA ASP A 388 20.17 4.47 -41.31
C ASP A 388 19.34 5.77 -41.34
N ASP A 389 18.37 5.89 -42.23
CA ASP A 389 17.44 7.02 -42.31
C ASP A 389 16.12 6.78 -41.56
N GLY A 390 15.92 5.56 -41.01
CA GLY A 390 14.75 5.13 -40.26
C GLY A 390 13.60 4.64 -41.12
N ASN A 391 13.83 4.26 -42.37
CA ASN A 391 12.86 3.56 -43.22
C ASN A 391 12.94 2.07 -42.96
N GLN A 392 11.84 1.35 -43.11
CA GLN A 392 11.85 -0.10 -43.00
C GLN A 392 12.74 -0.72 -44.05
N LEU A 393 13.64 -1.63 -43.63
CA LEU A 393 14.43 -2.44 -44.53
C LEU A 393 13.53 -3.41 -45.31
N PRO A 394 13.78 -3.65 -46.62
CA PRO A 394 12.94 -4.53 -47.43
C PRO A 394 12.81 -5.97 -46.90
N GLU A 395 13.88 -6.48 -46.28
CA GLU A 395 13.96 -7.81 -45.68
C GLU A 395 13.34 -7.87 -44.31
N SER A 396 13.21 -6.74 -43.63
CA SER A 396 12.64 -6.71 -42.26
C SER A 396 11.12 -6.94 -42.29
N PRO A 397 10.61 -7.81 -41.42
CA PRO A 397 9.17 -8.03 -41.33
C PRO A 397 8.44 -6.89 -40.56
N MET A 398 9.15 -5.97 -39.89
CA MET A 398 8.53 -4.92 -39.11
C MET A 398 9.40 -3.66 -39.03
N LYS A 399 8.77 -2.49 -39.05
CA LYS A 399 9.40 -1.19 -38.81
C LYS A 399 9.39 -0.87 -37.31
N GLY A 400 10.58 -0.69 -36.73
CA GLY A 400 10.76 -0.60 -35.30
C GLY A 400 10.70 -1.96 -34.61
N GLY A 401 10.92 -1.99 -33.30
CA GLY A 401 10.91 -3.24 -32.52
C GLY A 401 10.07 -3.15 -31.26
N VAL A 402 9.74 -4.31 -30.70
CA VAL A 402 9.11 -4.42 -29.38
C VAL A 402 10.12 -4.95 -28.35
N VAL A 403 10.14 -4.35 -27.18
CA VAL A 403 11.01 -4.73 -26.06
C VAL A 403 10.12 -5.23 -24.92
N ILE A 404 10.37 -6.47 -24.50
CA ILE A 404 9.52 -7.19 -23.54
C ILE A 404 10.35 -7.57 -22.34
N PHE A 405 9.87 -7.27 -21.13
CA PHE A 405 10.57 -7.52 -19.86
C PHE A 405 9.71 -8.28 -18.85
N ALA A 406 10.35 -9.15 -18.11
CA ALA A 406 9.78 -9.79 -16.94
C ALA A 406 9.57 -8.77 -15.79
N ALA A 407 8.42 -8.83 -15.11
CA ALA A 407 8.08 -7.89 -14.03
C ALA A 407 8.91 -8.04 -12.76
N GLY A 408 9.55 -9.22 -12.55
CA GLY A 408 10.34 -9.52 -11.35
C GLY A 408 9.62 -10.45 -10.38
N ASN A 409 10.37 -11.05 -9.45
CA ASN A 409 9.91 -12.17 -8.62
C ASN A 409 10.01 -11.93 -7.11
N ASP A 410 9.93 -10.69 -6.66
CA ASP A 410 9.98 -10.34 -5.23
C ASP A 410 8.62 -10.48 -4.53
N GLY A 411 7.53 -10.73 -5.27
CA GLY A 411 6.16 -10.77 -4.76
C GLY A 411 5.67 -9.43 -4.22
N MET A 412 6.22 -8.33 -4.72
CA MET A 412 6.04 -6.99 -4.17
C MET A 412 5.36 -6.04 -5.15
N ASP A 413 4.91 -4.93 -4.59
CA ASP A 413 4.27 -3.83 -5.28
C ASP A 413 5.20 -2.62 -5.29
N TYR A 414 6.02 -2.51 -6.31
CA TYR A 414 6.94 -1.40 -6.53
C TYR A 414 7.30 -1.30 -8.02
N TYR A 415 7.80 -0.14 -8.45
CA TYR A 415 8.28 0.06 -9.82
C TYR A 415 9.59 -0.70 -10.05
N SER A 416 9.50 -1.85 -10.73
CA SER A 416 10.64 -2.72 -11.04
C SER A 416 11.23 -2.34 -12.39
N TYR A 417 12.38 -1.68 -12.38
CA TYR A 417 13.07 -1.30 -13.63
C TYR A 417 14.03 -2.41 -14.10
N PRO A 418 14.18 -2.54 -15.45
CA PRO A 418 13.66 -1.74 -16.57
C PRO A 418 12.17 -1.92 -16.89
N ALA A 419 11.53 -3.01 -16.45
CA ALA A 419 10.17 -3.41 -16.84
C ALA A 419 9.12 -2.30 -16.64
N ALA A 420 9.28 -1.44 -15.63
CA ALA A 420 8.35 -0.34 -15.32
C ALA A 420 8.52 0.90 -16.22
N TYR A 421 9.36 0.85 -17.25
CA TYR A 421 9.44 1.92 -18.24
C TYR A 421 8.31 1.80 -19.27
N ASP A 422 7.52 2.86 -19.47
CA ASP A 422 6.28 2.88 -20.26
C ASP A 422 6.40 2.38 -21.71
N ALA A 423 7.58 2.52 -22.32
CA ALA A 423 7.81 2.07 -23.69
C ALA A 423 7.94 0.55 -23.78
N ILE A 424 8.32 -0.12 -22.73
CA ILE A 424 8.48 -1.57 -22.59
C ILE A 424 7.12 -2.26 -22.48
N ILE A 425 7.05 -3.54 -22.81
CA ILE A 425 5.93 -4.41 -22.47
C ILE A 425 6.33 -5.24 -21.26
N SER A 426 5.71 -4.96 -20.12
CA SER A 426 5.99 -5.62 -18.85
C SER A 426 5.06 -6.80 -18.59
N VAL A 427 5.62 -7.95 -18.17
CA VAL A 427 4.91 -9.22 -18.07
C VAL A 427 4.90 -9.75 -16.64
N SER A 428 3.71 -9.86 -16.03
CA SER A 428 3.48 -10.57 -14.77
C SER A 428 3.23 -12.06 -14.95
N SER A 429 3.29 -12.83 -13.86
CA SER A 429 3.25 -14.29 -13.90
C SER A 429 1.94 -14.87 -13.39
N MET A 430 1.33 -15.79 -14.19
CA MET A 430 0.14 -16.56 -13.86
C MET A 430 0.51 -17.98 -13.43
N ALA A 431 -0.16 -18.47 -12.37
CA ALA A 431 -0.24 -19.86 -11.97
C ALA A 431 -1.26 -20.64 -12.85
N PRO A 432 -1.26 -22.00 -12.84
CA PRO A 432 -2.14 -22.80 -13.70
C PRO A 432 -3.63 -22.75 -13.35
N ASN A 433 -4.08 -21.80 -12.51
CA ASN A 433 -5.46 -21.66 -12.04
C ASN A 433 -6.02 -20.24 -12.14
N TRP A 434 -5.45 -19.38 -13.02
CA TRP A 434 -5.79 -17.97 -13.19
C TRP A 434 -5.30 -17.02 -12.09
N THR A 435 -4.74 -17.52 -10.97
CA THR A 435 -4.20 -16.63 -9.95
C THR A 435 -2.82 -16.12 -10.32
N ALA A 436 -2.47 -14.94 -9.82
CA ALA A 436 -1.10 -14.47 -9.88
C ALA A 436 -0.19 -15.43 -9.12
N ALA A 437 0.95 -15.80 -9.71
CA ALA A 437 1.97 -16.57 -9.02
C ALA A 437 2.47 -15.80 -7.78
N TYR A 438 2.72 -16.49 -6.67
CA TYR A 438 3.01 -15.87 -5.37
C TYR A 438 4.20 -14.90 -5.39
N TYR A 439 5.15 -15.17 -6.26
CA TYR A 439 6.38 -14.37 -6.41
C TYR A 439 6.23 -13.18 -7.37
N SER A 440 5.19 -13.14 -8.22
CA SER A 440 5.09 -12.12 -9.26
C SER A 440 5.07 -10.71 -8.68
N ASN A 441 5.95 -9.84 -9.16
CA ASN A 441 5.83 -8.41 -8.92
C ASN A 441 4.58 -7.87 -9.60
N ARG A 442 4.07 -6.76 -9.09
CA ARG A 442 2.82 -6.14 -9.49
C ARG A 442 2.88 -4.63 -9.33
N GLY A 443 2.02 -3.95 -10.04
CA GLY A 443 1.89 -2.49 -10.02
C GLY A 443 1.02 -2.02 -11.19
N ASP A 444 0.65 -0.76 -11.20
CA ASP A 444 -0.08 -0.10 -12.29
C ASP A 444 0.75 0.03 -13.58
N TRP A 445 2.05 -0.22 -13.49
CA TRP A 445 3.00 -0.24 -14.61
C TRP A 445 3.06 -1.59 -15.36
N VAL A 446 2.44 -2.65 -14.83
CA VAL A 446 2.39 -3.96 -15.49
C VAL A 446 1.42 -3.92 -16.68
N ASP A 447 1.83 -4.44 -17.83
CA ASP A 447 1.00 -4.40 -19.05
C ASP A 447 0.12 -5.63 -19.23
N ILE A 448 0.67 -6.85 -19.02
CA ILE A 448 -0.03 -8.10 -19.36
C ILE A 448 0.45 -9.25 -18.47
N MET A 449 -0.41 -10.24 -18.29
CA MET A 449 -0.09 -11.47 -17.57
C MET A 449 0.03 -12.67 -18.51
N ALA A 450 1.05 -13.51 -18.27
CA ALA A 450 1.28 -14.75 -19.01
C ALA A 450 1.66 -15.90 -18.06
N PRO A 451 1.58 -17.18 -18.49
CA PRO A 451 2.00 -18.32 -17.67
C PRO A 451 3.48 -18.26 -17.28
N GLY A 452 3.79 -18.15 -16.00
CA GLY A 452 5.16 -18.27 -15.50
C GLY A 452 5.31 -19.40 -14.48
N GLY A 453 4.19 -20.06 -14.14
CA GLY A 453 4.14 -21.23 -13.27
C GLY A 453 4.15 -20.89 -11.80
N ASP A 454 3.87 -21.91 -10.97
CA ASP A 454 3.86 -21.78 -9.51
C ASP A 454 4.15 -23.15 -8.87
N LEU A 455 5.18 -23.23 -8.01
CA LEU A 455 5.59 -24.43 -7.27
C LEU A 455 4.51 -24.96 -6.32
N ASN A 456 3.55 -24.14 -5.93
CA ASN A 456 2.44 -24.58 -5.07
C ASN A 456 1.47 -25.53 -5.79
N PHE A 457 1.62 -25.69 -7.12
CA PHE A 457 0.85 -26.63 -7.93
C PHE A 457 1.76 -27.76 -8.43
N PRO A 458 1.38 -29.03 -8.26
CA PRO A 458 2.12 -30.14 -8.84
C PRO A 458 2.25 -29.99 -10.35
N ASN A 459 3.49 -30.02 -10.88
CA ASN A 459 3.82 -29.75 -12.28
C ASN A 459 3.28 -28.40 -12.81
N GLY A 460 3.10 -27.45 -11.91
CA GLY A 460 2.56 -26.13 -12.22
C GLY A 460 3.60 -25.13 -12.75
N GLN A 461 4.88 -25.53 -12.87
CA GLN A 461 5.94 -24.72 -13.47
C GLN A 461 5.85 -24.81 -15.02
N VAL A 462 6.65 -23.98 -15.69
CA VAL A 462 6.78 -23.95 -17.14
C VAL A 462 7.83 -24.99 -17.58
N LEU A 463 7.46 -25.89 -18.47
CA LEU A 463 8.33 -26.90 -19.06
C LEU A 463 8.96 -26.37 -20.36
N SER A 464 10.29 -26.42 -20.44
CA SER A 464 11.06 -26.01 -21.64
C SER A 464 12.40 -26.73 -21.73
N THR A 465 13.26 -26.29 -22.66
CA THR A 465 14.60 -26.84 -22.91
C THR A 465 15.59 -26.47 -21.80
N LEU A 466 16.52 -27.35 -21.51
CA LEU A 466 17.64 -27.14 -20.57
C LEU A 466 18.94 -27.60 -21.21
N SER A 467 20.07 -26.99 -20.84
CA SER A 467 21.36 -27.52 -21.26
C SER A 467 21.69 -28.80 -20.49
N LYS A 468 21.88 -29.88 -21.21
CA LYS A 468 22.32 -31.17 -20.65
C LYS A 468 23.67 -31.08 -19.96
N GLN A 469 24.57 -30.23 -20.45
CA GLN A 469 25.88 -30.03 -19.86
C GLN A 469 25.82 -29.43 -18.46
N ILE A 470 24.82 -28.57 -18.22
CA ILE A 470 24.64 -27.87 -16.95
C ILE A 470 23.76 -28.67 -15.97
N THR A 471 22.64 -29.21 -16.46
CA THR A 471 21.60 -29.79 -15.58
C THR A 471 21.56 -31.31 -15.58
N GLY A 472 22.31 -31.94 -16.49
CA GLY A 472 22.28 -33.39 -16.73
C GLY A 472 21.09 -33.88 -17.59
N LYS A 473 20.15 -33.01 -17.93
CA LYS A 473 18.96 -33.30 -18.74
C LYS A 473 18.74 -32.19 -19.78
N GLU A 474 18.05 -32.55 -20.86
CA GLU A 474 17.76 -31.63 -21.96
C GLU A 474 16.48 -30.81 -21.76
N TYR A 475 15.63 -31.22 -20.82
CA TYR A 475 14.34 -30.58 -20.54
C TYR A 475 14.08 -30.47 -19.05
N GLY A 476 13.25 -29.50 -18.65
CA GLY A 476 12.86 -29.35 -17.26
C GLY A 476 11.95 -28.17 -17.01
N TYR A 477 11.57 -28.08 -15.74
CA TYR A 477 10.60 -27.10 -15.25
C TYR A 477 11.30 -25.94 -14.56
N MET A 478 10.84 -24.73 -14.83
CA MET A 478 11.21 -23.51 -14.12
C MET A 478 9.98 -22.67 -13.84
N GLN A 479 10.08 -21.78 -12.84
CA GLN A 479 9.03 -20.77 -12.60
C GLN A 479 9.64 -19.38 -12.51
N GLY A 480 8.85 -18.37 -12.83
CA GLY A 480 9.24 -16.97 -12.75
C GLY A 480 8.50 -16.11 -13.75
N THR A 481 8.47 -14.79 -13.50
CA THR A 481 8.13 -13.83 -14.54
C THR A 481 9.07 -13.95 -15.74
N SER A 482 10.27 -14.48 -15.50
CA SER A 482 11.25 -14.88 -16.54
C SER A 482 10.72 -15.95 -17.49
N MET A 483 9.79 -16.81 -17.06
CA MET A 483 9.14 -17.82 -17.92
C MET A 483 7.84 -17.27 -18.52
N ALA A 484 7.19 -16.31 -17.88
CA ALA A 484 6.04 -15.61 -18.46
C ALA A 484 6.43 -14.70 -19.64
N CYS A 485 7.53 -13.98 -19.50
CA CYS A 485 8.05 -13.05 -20.52
C CYS A 485 8.23 -13.68 -21.92
N PRO A 486 8.89 -14.85 -22.08
CA PRO A 486 9.07 -15.50 -23.38
C PRO A 486 7.76 -15.99 -24.01
N HIS A 487 6.68 -16.21 -23.23
CA HIS A 487 5.36 -16.44 -23.81
C HIS A 487 4.89 -15.24 -24.63
N VAL A 488 5.03 -14.05 -24.07
CA VAL A 488 4.63 -12.81 -24.78
C VAL A 488 5.54 -12.55 -25.97
N SER A 489 6.85 -12.83 -25.84
CA SER A 489 7.82 -12.70 -26.94
C SER A 489 7.54 -13.69 -28.08
N GLY A 490 7.19 -14.94 -27.77
CA GLY A 490 6.79 -15.94 -28.75
C GLY A 490 5.49 -15.59 -29.49
N ILE A 491 4.51 -15.04 -28.75
CA ILE A 491 3.25 -14.54 -29.34
C ILE A 491 3.51 -13.32 -30.22
N ALA A 492 4.40 -12.40 -29.81
CA ALA A 492 4.83 -11.28 -30.65
C ALA A 492 5.47 -11.80 -31.96
N ALA A 493 6.27 -12.87 -31.86
CA ALA A 493 6.88 -13.50 -33.03
C ALA A 493 5.85 -14.14 -33.97
N LEU A 494 4.75 -14.74 -33.46
CA LEU A 494 3.62 -15.19 -34.27
C LEU A 494 2.91 -14.02 -34.96
N ILE A 495 2.67 -12.90 -34.26
CA ILE A 495 2.07 -11.69 -34.85
C ILE A 495 2.92 -11.19 -36.02
N VAL A 496 4.23 -11.02 -35.79
CA VAL A 496 5.15 -10.53 -36.82
C VAL A 496 5.29 -11.54 -37.96
N SER A 497 5.22 -12.85 -37.66
CA SER A 497 5.22 -13.89 -38.72
C SER A 497 4.01 -13.81 -39.61
N HIS A 498 2.84 -13.52 -39.06
CA HIS A 498 1.58 -13.49 -39.80
C HIS A 498 1.35 -12.16 -40.54
N PHE A 499 1.48 -11.03 -39.80
CA PHE A 499 1.15 -9.69 -40.29
C PHE A 499 2.35 -8.93 -40.85
N GLY A 500 3.58 -9.42 -40.57
CA GLY A 500 4.80 -8.72 -40.90
C GLY A 500 5.02 -8.59 -42.40
N GLY A 501 5.55 -7.46 -42.79
CA GLY A 501 5.84 -7.08 -44.18
C GLY A 501 5.93 -5.57 -44.33
N PRO A 502 6.00 -5.05 -45.54
CA PRO A 502 6.12 -3.61 -45.77
C PRO A 502 4.99 -2.82 -45.11
N GLY A 503 5.36 -1.86 -44.26
CA GLY A 503 4.43 -0.99 -43.54
C GLY A 503 3.90 -1.55 -42.23
N PHE A 504 4.20 -2.79 -41.82
CA PHE A 504 3.87 -3.28 -40.49
C PHE A 504 4.82 -2.69 -39.45
N THR A 505 4.30 -2.20 -38.32
CA THR A 505 5.05 -1.43 -37.35
C THR A 505 5.05 -2.06 -35.95
N ALA A 506 6.06 -1.77 -35.15
CA ALA A 506 6.15 -2.14 -33.74
C ALA A 506 4.92 -1.67 -32.93
N LYS A 507 4.36 -0.51 -33.26
CA LYS A 507 3.13 -0.01 -32.64
C LYS A 507 1.95 -0.96 -32.88
N GLN A 508 1.75 -1.38 -34.12
CA GLN A 508 0.68 -2.35 -34.48
C GLN A 508 0.89 -3.71 -33.80
N CYS A 509 2.14 -4.16 -33.67
CA CYS A 509 2.47 -5.38 -32.94
C CYS A 509 2.12 -5.24 -31.44
N LYS A 510 2.55 -4.14 -30.79
CA LYS A 510 2.24 -3.86 -29.37
C LYS A 510 0.73 -3.75 -29.13
N GLU A 511 -0.01 -3.07 -30.00
CA GLU A 511 -1.46 -2.93 -29.92
C GLU A 511 -2.17 -4.28 -30.03
N ARG A 512 -1.76 -5.13 -30.97
CA ARG A 512 -2.30 -6.50 -31.09
C ARG A 512 -2.00 -7.34 -29.87
N LEU A 513 -0.78 -7.33 -29.36
CA LEU A 513 -0.39 -8.02 -28.12
C LEU A 513 -1.26 -7.62 -26.93
N LEU A 514 -1.32 -6.32 -26.66
CA LEU A 514 -1.99 -5.79 -25.48
C LEU A 514 -3.53 -5.79 -25.59
N GLY A 515 -4.06 -5.88 -26.82
CA GLY A 515 -5.50 -6.02 -27.08
C GLY A 515 -5.99 -7.48 -27.14
N SER A 516 -5.08 -8.46 -27.18
CA SER A 516 -5.44 -9.87 -27.39
C SER A 516 -5.46 -10.64 -26.08
N LEU A 517 -6.56 -10.56 -25.37
CA LEU A 517 -6.71 -11.07 -24.03
C LEU A 517 -7.73 -12.21 -23.95
N LYS A 518 -7.50 -13.12 -23.02
CA LYS A 518 -8.46 -14.15 -22.62
C LYS A 518 -9.76 -13.52 -22.15
N PHE A 519 -10.86 -14.16 -22.47
CA PHE A 519 -12.17 -13.82 -21.94
C PHE A 519 -12.29 -14.26 -20.47
N LYS A 520 -11.48 -13.65 -19.62
CA LYS A 520 -11.41 -13.92 -18.18
C LYS A 520 -11.00 -12.64 -17.43
N ASN A 521 -11.85 -12.18 -16.52
CA ASN A 521 -11.55 -10.99 -15.75
C ASN A 521 -10.41 -11.27 -14.76
N ILE A 522 -9.28 -10.57 -14.95
CA ILE A 522 -8.08 -10.73 -14.13
C ILE A 522 -8.28 -10.22 -12.69
N ASP A 523 -9.02 -9.13 -12.51
CA ASP A 523 -9.27 -8.54 -11.19
C ASP A 523 -10.23 -9.40 -10.36
N ALA A 524 -11.27 -9.96 -10.99
CA ALA A 524 -12.17 -10.90 -10.34
C ALA A 524 -11.47 -12.20 -9.91
N ALA A 525 -10.48 -12.66 -10.70
CA ALA A 525 -9.66 -13.83 -10.35
C ALA A 525 -8.61 -13.50 -9.27
N ASN A 526 -8.22 -12.23 -9.12
CA ASN A 526 -7.18 -11.75 -8.23
C ASN A 526 -7.60 -10.50 -7.43
N PRO A 527 -8.68 -10.54 -6.65
CA PRO A 527 -9.28 -9.34 -6.05
C PRO A 527 -8.34 -8.58 -5.12
N LYS A 528 -7.40 -9.28 -4.49
CA LYS A 528 -6.36 -8.68 -3.65
C LYS A 528 -5.40 -7.76 -4.43
N TYR A 529 -5.24 -8.00 -5.73
CA TYR A 529 -4.30 -7.33 -6.60
C TYR A 529 -4.98 -6.65 -7.79
N ALA A 530 -6.26 -6.29 -7.64
CA ALA A 530 -7.03 -5.63 -8.68
C ALA A 530 -6.28 -4.39 -9.23
N HIS A 531 -6.30 -4.23 -10.56
CA HIS A 531 -5.64 -3.16 -11.33
C HIS A 531 -4.10 -3.12 -11.22
N ARG A 532 -3.45 -4.23 -10.78
CA ARG A 532 -1.99 -4.28 -10.53
C ARG A 532 -1.25 -5.41 -11.25
N LEU A 533 -1.95 -6.20 -12.04
CA LEU A 533 -1.41 -7.39 -12.70
C LEU A 533 -1.37 -7.27 -14.23
N GLY A 534 -1.68 -6.11 -14.77
CA GLY A 534 -1.80 -5.84 -16.19
C GLY A 534 -3.25 -5.82 -16.66
N ARG A 535 -3.41 -5.67 -17.97
CA ARG A 535 -4.74 -5.53 -18.63
C ARG A 535 -5.56 -6.82 -18.62
N GLY A 536 -4.90 -7.99 -18.52
CA GLY A 536 -5.53 -9.30 -18.58
C GLY A 536 -4.54 -10.41 -18.90
N TYR A 537 -5.06 -11.60 -19.14
CA TYR A 537 -4.28 -12.77 -19.53
C TYR A 537 -4.10 -12.80 -21.03
N ILE A 538 -2.87 -13.00 -21.52
CA ILE A 538 -2.61 -13.03 -22.96
C ILE A 538 -3.27 -14.23 -23.63
N ASP A 539 -3.79 -14.04 -24.85
CA ASP A 539 -4.40 -15.07 -25.72
C ASP A 539 -3.72 -15.09 -27.07
N ALA A 540 -2.97 -16.16 -27.36
CA ALA A 540 -2.24 -16.32 -28.62
C ALA A 540 -3.18 -16.48 -29.84
N SER A 541 -4.39 -16.96 -29.64
CA SER A 541 -5.36 -17.12 -30.76
C SER A 541 -6.04 -15.80 -31.11
N ALA A 542 -6.27 -14.94 -30.10
CA ALA A 542 -6.96 -13.67 -30.29
C ALA A 542 -6.12 -12.65 -31.10
N VAL A 543 -4.79 -12.82 -31.17
CA VAL A 543 -3.91 -11.90 -31.91
C VAL A 543 -4.21 -11.88 -33.43
N PHE A 544 -4.84 -12.93 -33.96
CA PHE A 544 -5.17 -13.06 -35.37
C PHE A 544 -6.56 -12.51 -35.74
N ALA A 545 -7.32 -12.01 -34.75
CA ALA A 545 -8.62 -11.43 -35.03
C ALA A 545 -8.53 -10.30 -36.07
N THR A 546 -9.47 -10.27 -36.98
CA THR A 546 -9.55 -9.29 -38.07
C THR A 546 -10.61 -8.25 -37.80
N ASN A 547 -10.28 -6.98 -38.03
CA ASN A 547 -11.23 -5.89 -37.92
C ASN A 547 -12.32 -6.00 -38.98
N GLN A 548 -13.58 -6.18 -38.57
CA GLN A 548 -14.75 -6.15 -39.45
C GLN A 548 -15.36 -4.75 -39.53
N HIS A 549 -14.72 -3.74 -38.89
CA HIS A 549 -15.17 -2.36 -38.85
C HIS A 549 -16.55 -2.17 -38.17
N LYS A 550 -16.89 -3.02 -37.19
CA LYS A 550 -18.07 -2.89 -36.37
C LYS A 550 -17.69 -2.27 -35.03
N ALA A 551 -18.38 -1.23 -34.64
CA ALA A 551 -18.16 -0.61 -33.36
C ALA A 551 -18.90 -1.38 -32.25
N PRO A 552 -18.41 -1.31 -30.99
CA PRO A 552 -19.12 -1.87 -29.84
C PRO A 552 -20.54 -1.28 -29.71
N GLN A 553 -21.43 -2.03 -29.08
CA GLN A 553 -22.73 -1.50 -28.72
C GLN A 553 -22.57 -0.30 -27.77
N ARG A 554 -23.49 0.66 -27.90
CA ARG A 554 -23.49 1.85 -27.03
C ARG A 554 -23.87 1.45 -25.61
N VAL A 555 -23.25 2.07 -24.62
CA VAL A 555 -23.63 1.91 -23.21
C VAL A 555 -25.07 2.34 -23.01
N SER A 556 -25.93 1.48 -22.48
CA SER A 556 -27.35 1.71 -22.39
C SER A 556 -27.73 2.71 -21.30
N ALA A 557 -27.08 2.63 -20.13
CA ALA A 557 -27.30 3.50 -18.99
C ALA A 557 -26.05 3.61 -18.14
N ILE A 558 -25.76 4.80 -17.62
CA ILE A 558 -24.75 5.06 -16.61
C ILE A 558 -25.49 5.35 -15.30
N GLN A 559 -25.17 4.63 -14.25
CA GLN A 559 -25.76 4.80 -12.91
C GLN A 559 -24.72 5.45 -12.00
N ALA A 560 -25.18 6.34 -11.13
CA ALA A 560 -24.39 6.90 -10.04
C ALA A 560 -25.02 6.44 -8.71
N GLU A 561 -24.27 5.64 -7.95
CA GLU A 561 -24.69 5.05 -6.68
C GLU A 561 -23.75 5.53 -5.55
N HIS A 562 -24.13 5.32 -4.29
CA HIS A 562 -23.36 5.70 -3.09
C HIS A 562 -22.85 7.15 -3.12
N ILE A 563 -23.69 8.06 -3.66
CA ILE A 563 -23.33 9.47 -3.78
C ILE A 563 -23.20 10.09 -2.38
N SER A 564 -22.02 10.62 -2.09
CA SER A 564 -21.72 11.41 -0.90
C SER A 564 -21.54 12.91 -1.24
N PHE A 565 -20.98 13.68 -0.34
CA PHE A 565 -20.61 15.07 -0.58
C PHE A 565 -19.32 15.20 -1.42
N SER A 566 -18.48 14.15 -1.47
CA SER A 566 -17.15 14.19 -2.13
C SER A 566 -16.85 12.99 -3.01
N THR A 567 -17.72 11.96 -3.03
CA THR A 567 -17.52 10.73 -3.80
C THR A 567 -18.82 10.25 -4.44
N ALA A 568 -18.72 9.46 -5.50
CA ALA A 568 -19.78 8.67 -6.07
C ALA A 568 -19.21 7.43 -6.75
N ASP A 569 -20.00 6.36 -6.85
CA ASP A 569 -19.67 5.17 -7.62
C ASP A 569 -20.46 5.19 -8.93
N LEU A 570 -19.74 5.31 -10.05
CA LEU A 570 -20.35 5.18 -11.36
C LEU A 570 -20.36 3.72 -11.79
N SER A 571 -21.44 3.26 -12.41
CA SER A 571 -21.52 1.91 -12.96
C SER A 571 -22.34 1.87 -14.25
N TRP A 572 -22.03 0.88 -15.09
CA TRP A 572 -22.78 0.55 -16.31
C TRP A 572 -22.59 -0.93 -16.66
N GLU A 573 -23.41 -1.44 -17.57
CA GLU A 573 -23.26 -2.80 -18.07
C GLU A 573 -22.24 -2.85 -19.20
N ALA A 574 -21.34 -3.83 -19.13
CA ALA A 574 -20.39 -4.13 -20.20
C ALA A 574 -21.14 -4.48 -21.48
N VAL A 575 -20.75 -3.85 -22.58
CA VAL A 575 -21.45 -3.97 -23.86
C VAL A 575 -20.84 -5.04 -24.75
N ARG A 576 -21.68 -5.60 -25.65
CA ARG A 576 -21.24 -6.52 -26.69
C ARG A 576 -20.52 -5.78 -27.83
N ASP A 577 -19.61 -6.49 -28.44
CA ASP A 577 -18.99 -6.16 -29.71
C ASP A 577 -19.16 -7.36 -30.66
N GLU A 578 -19.54 -7.13 -31.92
CA GLU A 578 -19.86 -8.23 -32.86
C GLU A 578 -18.62 -8.92 -33.41
N ASP A 579 -17.51 -8.20 -33.56
CA ASP A 579 -16.25 -8.77 -34.06
C ASP A 579 -15.21 -9.04 -32.97
N ASP A 580 -15.45 -8.50 -31.71
CA ASP A 580 -14.56 -8.66 -30.57
C ASP A 580 -15.23 -9.29 -29.34
N ARG A 581 -16.52 -9.65 -29.40
CA ARG A 581 -17.41 -10.12 -28.33
C ARG A 581 -17.76 -9.06 -27.30
N VAL A 582 -16.80 -8.26 -26.82
CA VAL A 582 -16.97 -7.20 -25.83
C VAL A 582 -16.07 -6.02 -26.18
N ALA A 583 -16.39 -4.87 -25.64
CA ALA A 583 -15.51 -3.72 -25.73
C ALA A 583 -14.13 -3.99 -25.11
N SER A 584 -13.10 -3.44 -25.71
CA SER A 584 -11.72 -3.52 -25.21
C SER A 584 -11.47 -2.55 -24.05
N SER A 585 -12.07 -1.35 -24.11
CA SER A 585 -11.99 -0.36 -23.05
C SER A 585 -13.22 0.55 -23.00
N TYR A 586 -13.35 1.29 -21.88
CA TYR A 586 -14.32 2.38 -21.73
C TYR A 586 -13.57 3.68 -21.45
N LYS A 587 -13.85 4.70 -22.26
CA LYS A 587 -13.40 6.06 -21.95
C LYS A 587 -14.44 6.74 -21.10
N VAL A 588 -14.02 7.28 -19.96
CA VAL A 588 -14.87 8.01 -19.01
C VAL A 588 -14.51 9.48 -19.05
N TYR A 589 -15.51 10.30 -19.26
CA TYR A 589 -15.41 11.76 -19.28
C TYR A 589 -16.23 12.31 -18.12
N PHE A 590 -15.69 13.30 -17.42
CA PHE A 590 -16.28 13.80 -16.19
C PHE A 590 -16.06 15.31 -16.02
N SER A 591 -17.09 16.06 -15.63
CA SER A 591 -17.02 17.51 -15.45
C SER A 591 -18.14 18.02 -14.55
N ASP A 592 -17.91 19.18 -13.90
CA ASP A 592 -18.93 20.01 -13.27
C ASP A 592 -19.63 20.95 -14.29
N GLN A 593 -19.26 20.86 -15.57
CA GLN A 593 -19.93 21.54 -16.68
C GLN A 593 -20.66 20.55 -17.55
N GLN A 594 -21.72 20.99 -18.22
CA GLN A 594 -22.49 20.13 -19.10
C GLN A 594 -21.61 19.57 -20.24
N LEU A 595 -21.52 18.23 -20.28
CA LEU A 595 -20.80 17.50 -21.35
C LEU A 595 -21.67 17.40 -22.60
N THR A 596 -21.05 17.62 -23.74
CA THR A 596 -21.63 17.49 -25.09
C THR A 596 -20.61 16.81 -26.00
N ALA A 597 -21.05 16.33 -27.16
CA ALA A 597 -20.15 15.74 -28.13
C ALA A 597 -19.04 16.72 -28.61
N ALA A 598 -19.27 18.04 -28.50
CA ALA A 598 -18.32 19.05 -28.94
C ALA A 598 -17.20 19.33 -27.93
N ASN A 599 -17.46 19.16 -26.60
CA ASN A 599 -16.50 19.53 -25.55
C ASN A 599 -15.95 18.31 -24.78
N VAL A 600 -16.49 17.11 -24.98
CA VAL A 600 -16.19 15.94 -24.15
C VAL A 600 -14.71 15.54 -24.18
N THR A 601 -14.01 15.70 -25.29
CA THR A 601 -12.62 15.22 -25.44
C THR A 601 -11.63 15.86 -24.49
N SER A 602 -11.88 17.11 -24.09
CA SER A 602 -11.04 17.82 -23.10
C SER A 602 -11.32 17.39 -21.64
N HIS A 603 -12.33 16.56 -21.40
CA HIS A 603 -12.76 16.12 -20.08
C HIS A 603 -12.57 14.62 -19.86
N LEU A 604 -11.69 13.97 -20.63
CA LEU A 604 -11.30 12.57 -20.44
C LEU A 604 -10.56 12.45 -19.10
N VAL A 605 -11.11 11.65 -18.18
CA VAL A 605 -10.52 11.41 -16.87
C VAL A 605 -9.93 10.01 -16.74
N SER A 606 -10.44 9.02 -17.49
CA SER A 606 -9.94 7.65 -17.43
C SER A 606 -10.26 6.86 -18.69
N GLU A 607 -9.41 5.88 -18.99
CA GLU A 607 -9.70 4.79 -19.91
C GLU A 607 -9.61 3.48 -19.12
N ILE A 608 -10.78 2.84 -18.92
CA ILE A 608 -10.90 1.59 -18.16
C ILE A 608 -10.71 0.43 -19.12
N ASN A 609 -9.78 -0.45 -18.82
CA ASN A 609 -9.64 -1.69 -19.56
C ASN A 609 -10.83 -2.62 -19.28
N ALA A 610 -11.53 -3.04 -20.32
CA ALA A 610 -12.70 -3.90 -20.26
C ALA A 610 -12.45 -5.29 -20.85
N ALA A 611 -11.23 -5.56 -21.31
CA ALA A 611 -10.89 -6.87 -21.86
C ALA A 611 -11.14 -7.98 -20.83
N GLY A 612 -11.89 -9.01 -21.23
CA GLY A 612 -12.27 -10.11 -20.35
C GLY A 612 -13.44 -9.81 -19.39
N ILE A 613 -14.12 -8.67 -19.50
CA ILE A 613 -15.38 -8.40 -18.80
C ILE A 613 -16.53 -8.91 -19.67
N GLU A 614 -17.32 -9.85 -19.14
CA GLU A 614 -18.47 -10.43 -19.89
C GLU A 614 -19.53 -9.37 -20.17
N ALA A 615 -20.09 -9.37 -21.37
CA ALA A 615 -21.22 -8.49 -21.71
C ALA A 615 -22.38 -8.69 -20.74
N GLY A 616 -22.93 -7.60 -20.23
CA GLY A 616 -23.97 -7.59 -19.18
C GLY A 616 -23.42 -7.60 -17.74
N SER A 617 -22.11 -7.78 -17.53
CA SER A 617 -21.50 -7.60 -16.22
C SER A 617 -21.38 -6.11 -15.89
N LYS A 618 -21.47 -5.74 -14.60
CA LYS A 618 -21.27 -4.35 -14.17
C LYS A 618 -19.80 -3.93 -14.25
N VAL A 619 -19.55 -2.81 -14.88
CA VAL A 619 -18.29 -2.07 -14.84
C VAL A 619 -18.43 -0.95 -13.82
N PHE A 620 -17.45 -0.78 -12.93
CA PHE A 620 -17.47 0.22 -11.87
C PHE A 620 -16.35 1.24 -12.06
N TYR A 621 -16.65 2.48 -11.75
CA TYR A 621 -15.68 3.57 -11.72
C TYR A 621 -15.94 4.50 -10.53
N PRO A 622 -15.18 4.42 -9.45
CA PRO A 622 -15.31 5.33 -8.33
C PRO A 622 -14.75 6.71 -8.68
N VAL A 623 -15.47 7.75 -8.34
CA VAL A 623 -15.04 9.15 -8.46
C VAL A 623 -14.94 9.79 -7.09
N GLY A 624 -13.86 10.52 -6.86
CA GLY A 624 -13.58 11.19 -5.60
C GLY A 624 -13.06 12.62 -5.78
N GLY A 625 -12.93 13.36 -4.69
CA GLY A 625 -12.48 14.75 -4.73
C GLY A 625 -13.53 15.70 -5.29
N LEU A 626 -14.80 15.33 -5.21
CA LEU A 626 -15.92 16.12 -5.70
C LEU A 626 -16.23 17.28 -4.74
N LYS A 627 -16.84 18.35 -5.25
CA LYS A 627 -17.39 19.45 -4.44
C LYS A 627 -18.78 19.08 -3.94
N GLU A 628 -19.12 19.47 -2.75
CA GLU A 628 -20.47 19.27 -2.19
C GLU A 628 -21.54 20.06 -2.98
N ASP A 629 -22.78 19.60 -2.90
CA ASP A 629 -23.98 20.23 -3.50
C ASP A 629 -23.80 20.65 -4.98
N THR A 630 -22.95 19.92 -5.71
CA THR A 630 -22.53 20.24 -7.08
C THR A 630 -23.06 19.21 -8.06
N GLU A 631 -23.60 19.67 -9.19
CA GLU A 631 -24.03 18.79 -10.27
C GLU A 631 -22.82 18.42 -11.14
N TYR A 632 -22.68 17.11 -11.40
CA TYR A 632 -21.64 16.53 -12.24
C TYR A 632 -22.25 15.82 -13.43
N HIS A 633 -21.58 15.97 -14.56
CA HIS A 633 -21.93 15.34 -15.83
C HIS A 633 -20.90 14.29 -16.20
N VAL A 634 -21.39 13.15 -16.67
CA VAL A 634 -20.60 11.99 -17.03
C VAL A 634 -20.90 11.62 -18.48
N ALA A 635 -19.87 11.28 -19.25
CA ALA A 635 -20.07 10.58 -20.51
C ALA A 635 -19.17 9.33 -20.56
N VAL A 636 -19.68 8.26 -21.18
CA VAL A 636 -18.93 7.01 -21.36
C VAL A 636 -19.10 6.56 -22.81
N GLU A 637 -18.00 6.13 -23.42
CA GLU A 637 -18.01 5.43 -24.71
C GLU A 637 -17.22 4.12 -24.60
N ALA A 638 -17.72 3.08 -25.21
CA ALA A 638 -17.02 1.81 -25.35
C ALA A 638 -16.11 1.85 -26.58
N ILE A 639 -14.90 1.31 -26.45
CA ILE A 639 -13.90 1.27 -27.52
C ILE A 639 -13.52 -0.19 -27.79
N ASP A 640 -13.46 -0.60 -29.06
CA ASP A 640 -12.94 -1.90 -29.46
C ASP A 640 -11.40 -1.93 -29.44
N ARG A 641 -10.79 -3.07 -29.75
CA ARG A 641 -9.33 -3.22 -29.83
C ARG A 641 -8.70 -2.42 -30.98
N TRP A 642 -9.48 -2.01 -31.97
CA TRP A 642 -9.02 -1.22 -33.12
C TRP A 642 -9.27 0.28 -32.96
N GLY A 643 -9.85 0.70 -31.84
CA GLY A 643 -10.10 2.10 -31.50
C GLY A 643 -11.42 2.65 -32.02
N GLN A 644 -12.34 1.81 -32.50
CA GLN A 644 -13.68 2.25 -32.92
C GLN A 644 -14.55 2.50 -31.70
N SER A 645 -15.29 3.63 -31.71
CA SER A 645 -16.15 4.05 -30.63
C SER A 645 -17.61 3.66 -30.84
N SER A 646 -18.24 3.21 -29.75
CA SER A 646 -19.69 2.98 -29.68
C SER A 646 -20.55 4.27 -29.79
N GLY A 647 -19.90 5.42 -29.73
CA GLY A 647 -20.55 6.69 -29.47
C GLY A 647 -20.83 6.92 -27.97
N LEU A 648 -21.02 8.19 -27.60
CA LEU A 648 -21.13 8.66 -26.21
C LEU A 648 -22.49 8.40 -25.58
N SER A 649 -22.52 7.90 -24.38
CA SER A 649 -23.69 7.89 -23.47
C SER A 649 -23.48 8.90 -22.36
N PHE A 650 -24.53 9.62 -21.98
CA PHE A 650 -24.46 10.70 -21.01
C PHE A 650 -25.32 10.41 -19.78
N ALA A 651 -24.85 10.84 -18.62
CA ALA A 651 -25.58 10.87 -17.37
C ALA A 651 -25.18 12.09 -16.55
N HIS A 652 -25.93 12.39 -15.50
CA HIS A 652 -25.58 13.41 -14.52
C HIS A 652 -26.04 12.98 -13.13
N PHE A 653 -25.40 13.52 -12.11
CA PHE A 653 -25.80 13.33 -10.72
C PHE A 653 -25.39 14.55 -9.90
N LYS A 654 -25.97 14.69 -8.72
CA LYS A 654 -25.63 15.78 -7.81
C LYS A 654 -25.08 15.21 -6.52
N THR A 655 -23.94 15.73 -6.06
CA THR A 655 -23.35 15.38 -4.77
C THR A 655 -24.23 15.87 -3.62
N LYS A 656 -24.20 15.16 -2.50
CA LYS A 656 -24.88 15.60 -1.29
C LYS A 656 -24.21 16.84 -0.72
N LYS A 657 -24.95 17.60 0.08
CA LYS A 657 -24.38 18.64 0.90
C LYS A 657 -23.69 18.02 2.10
N ASN A 658 -22.53 18.52 2.46
CA ASN A 658 -21.82 18.11 3.66
C ASN A 658 -22.63 18.44 4.91
N ALA A 659 -22.78 17.49 5.82
CA ALA A 659 -23.45 17.69 7.08
C ALA A 659 -22.44 18.00 8.18
N PRO A 660 -22.69 19.00 9.06
CA PRO A 660 -21.77 19.29 10.14
C PRO A 660 -21.72 18.15 11.18
N PRO A 661 -20.64 18.01 11.92
CA PRO A 661 -20.51 17.02 12.97
C PRO A 661 -21.64 17.11 14.00
N SER A 662 -22.03 15.99 14.58
CA SER A 662 -23.01 15.91 15.66
C SER A 662 -22.30 15.73 17.00
N ILE A 663 -22.68 16.56 17.99
CA ILE A 663 -22.13 16.50 19.33
C ILE A 663 -23.23 16.03 20.30
N LYS A 664 -22.99 14.93 21.00
CA LYS A 664 -23.88 14.41 22.05
C LYS A 664 -23.18 14.47 23.40
N PHE A 665 -23.81 15.18 24.32
CA PHE A 665 -23.38 15.28 25.70
C PHE A 665 -24.57 15.19 26.63
N THR A 666 -24.59 14.20 27.48
CA THR A 666 -25.62 14.01 28.51
C THR A 666 -24.90 13.71 29.81
N PRO A 667 -24.63 14.73 30.63
CA PRO A 667 -24.03 14.50 31.91
C PRO A 667 -25.03 13.83 32.86
N GLU A 668 -24.59 12.80 33.58
CA GLU A 668 -25.40 12.13 34.62
C GLU A 668 -25.73 13.06 35.77
N ARG A 669 -24.89 14.07 36.06
CA ARG A 669 -25.00 15.09 37.09
C ARG A 669 -24.40 16.40 36.61
N PRO A 670 -24.81 17.56 37.17
CA PRO A 670 -24.14 18.83 36.94
C PRO A 670 -22.61 18.72 37.11
N LEU A 671 -21.84 19.28 36.19
CA LEU A 671 -20.39 19.25 36.26
C LEU A 671 -19.94 20.25 37.33
N ARG A 672 -19.50 19.74 38.47
CA ARG A 672 -18.93 20.55 39.58
C ARG A 672 -17.60 19.93 39.99
N VAL A 673 -16.63 20.75 40.35
CA VAL A 673 -15.29 20.30 40.78
C VAL A 673 -14.75 21.21 41.88
N SER A 674 -14.12 20.63 42.86
CA SER A 674 -13.44 21.36 43.94
C SER A 674 -11.90 21.24 43.84
N ALA A 675 -11.18 22.00 44.64
CA ALA A 675 -9.72 22.11 44.55
C ALA A 675 -8.94 20.79 44.69
N LEU A 676 -9.52 19.76 45.28
CA LEU A 676 -8.90 18.46 45.52
C LEU A 676 -9.41 17.37 44.54
N GLU A 677 -10.39 17.72 43.71
CA GLU A 677 -11.05 16.76 42.81
C GLU A 677 -10.51 16.83 41.41
N LYS A 678 -10.61 15.66 40.73
CA LYS A 678 -10.46 15.48 39.29
C LYS A 678 -11.73 14.80 38.79
N ARG A 679 -12.45 15.46 37.91
CA ARG A 679 -13.66 14.88 37.27
C ARG A 679 -13.40 14.57 35.81
N THR A 680 -13.89 13.42 35.36
CA THR A 680 -13.91 13.05 33.95
C THR A 680 -15.34 13.03 33.46
N PHE A 681 -15.53 13.47 32.22
CA PHE A 681 -16.80 13.32 31.49
C PHE A 681 -16.54 13.03 29.99
N HIS A 682 -17.55 12.50 29.37
CA HIS A 682 -17.44 12.06 27.99
C HIS A 682 -18.39 12.85 27.09
N VAL A 683 -17.88 13.17 25.92
CA VAL A 683 -18.68 13.78 24.84
C VAL A 683 -18.53 12.88 23.61
N GLN A 684 -19.63 12.47 23.02
CA GLN A 684 -19.61 11.75 21.75
C GLN A 684 -19.71 12.76 20.62
N VAL A 685 -18.76 12.67 19.70
CA VAL A 685 -18.69 13.52 18.52
C VAL A 685 -18.65 12.62 17.30
N THR A 686 -19.70 12.63 16.51
CA THR A 686 -19.85 11.79 15.31
C THR A 686 -20.08 12.68 14.11
N ASP A 687 -19.54 12.27 12.96
CA ASP A 687 -19.85 12.92 11.71
C ASP A 687 -20.86 12.09 10.90
N PRO A 688 -21.97 12.67 10.43
CA PRO A 688 -22.95 11.96 9.63
C PRO A 688 -22.41 11.40 8.31
N ASP A 689 -21.37 12.05 7.79
CA ASP A 689 -20.71 11.69 6.54
C ASP A 689 -19.43 10.87 6.75
N HIS A 690 -19.18 10.44 8.01
CA HIS A 690 -18.02 9.63 8.44
C HIS A 690 -16.66 10.29 8.23
N GLN A 691 -16.62 11.62 8.25
CA GLN A 691 -15.38 12.38 8.21
C GLN A 691 -14.66 12.37 9.56
N LYS A 692 -13.37 12.63 9.54
CA LYS A 692 -12.61 12.83 10.77
C LYS A 692 -12.95 14.17 11.38
N VAL A 693 -13.32 14.16 12.66
CA VAL A 693 -13.67 15.36 13.39
C VAL A 693 -12.51 15.82 14.26
N SER A 694 -12.18 17.09 14.18
CA SER A 694 -11.23 17.78 15.07
C SER A 694 -11.96 18.61 16.12
N ILE A 695 -11.36 18.71 17.33
CA ILE A 695 -11.94 19.43 18.46
C ILE A 695 -11.18 20.72 18.70
N GLN A 696 -11.91 21.81 18.86
CA GLN A 696 -11.40 23.10 19.29
C GLN A 696 -12.12 23.53 20.56
N LEU A 697 -11.39 24.10 21.53
CA LEU A 697 -11.95 24.58 22.78
C LEU A 697 -11.80 26.10 22.88
N SER A 698 -12.83 26.73 23.43
CA SER A 698 -12.80 28.15 23.82
C SER A 698 -13.62 28.38 25.09
N GLY A 699 -13.70 29.61 25.58
CA GLY A 699 -14.26 29.90 26.90
C GLY A 699 -13.27 29.62 28.04
N GLU A 700 -13.76 29.18 29.19
CA GLU A 700 -12.89 28.87 30.35
C GLU A 700 -12.23 27.50 30.17
N GLN A 701 -10.94 27.49 29.94
CA GLN A 701 -10.14 26.27 29.69
C GLN A 701 -9.20 25.90 30.84
N ARG A 702 -9.07 26.75 31.86
CA ARG A 702 -8.17 26.50 32.99
C ARG A 702 -8.57 25.22 33.72
N GLY A 703 -7.64 24.27 33.79
CA GLY A 703 -7.88 22.98 34.43
C GLY A 703 -8.60 21.95 33.57
N ILE A 704 -8.83 22.24 32.27
CA ILE A 704 -9.45 21.31 31.36
C ILE A 704 -8.37 20.71 30.44
N SER A 705 -8.38 19.39 30.32
CA SER A 705 -7.64 18.62 29.30
C SER A 705 -8.55 17.57 28.67
N TYR A 706 -8.25 17.16 27.46
CA TYR A 706 -9.03 16.11 26.79
C TYR A 706 -8.15 15.14 26.01
N GLN A 707 -8.70 13.96 25.76
CA GLN A 707 -8.18 12.95 24.82
C GLN A 707 -9.33 12.54 23.92
N GLN A 708 -9.02 12.37 22.61
CA GLN A 708 -9.98 11.90 21.62
C GLN A 708 -9.56 10.53 21.12
N GLU A 709 -10.45 9.55 21.18
CA GLU A 709 -10.29 8.21 20.66
C GLU A 709 -11.49 7.90 19.74
N GLY A 710 -11.27 8.04 18.44
CA GLY A 710 -12.35 7.97 17.46
C GLY A 710 -13.44 9.04 17.76
N ASP A 711 -14.67 8.59 17.95
CA ASP A 711 -15.83 9.43 18.20
C ASP A 711 -16.01 9.83 19.67
N LEU A 712 -15.21 9.29 20.57
CA LEU A 712 -15.29 9.57 22.00
C LEU A 712 -14.24 10.58 22.43
N VAL A 713 -14.71 11.68 23.01
CA VAL A 713 -13.83 12.70 23.61
C VAL A 713 -13.97 12.63 25.12
N THR A 714 -12.90 12.27 25.79
CA THR A 714 -12.83 12.19 27.26
C THR A 714 -12.18 13.44 27.80
N PHE A 715 -12.95 14.22 28.55
CA PHE A 715 -12.48 15.42 29.23
C PHE A 715 -12.09 15.14 30.69
N THR A 716 -11.07 15.84 31.12
CA THR A 716 -10.66 15.90 32.53
C THR A 716 -10.76 17.32 33.01
N LEU A 717 -11.59 17.55 34.04
CA LEU A 717 -11.81 18.84 34.69
C LEU A 717 -11.11 18.86 36.07
N ARG A 718 -10.33 19.92 36.36
CA ARG A 718 -9.71 20.22 37.65
C ARG A 718 -10.07 21.63 38.09
N ALA A 719 -10.15 21.89 39.39
CA ALA A 719 -10.47 23.21 39.93
C ALA A 719 -9.29 24.20 39.85
N ILE A 720 -8.91 24.62 38.65
CA ILE A 720 -7.87 25.62 38.38
C ILE A 720 -8.51 26.98 38.03
N ALA A 721 -9.72 26.97 37.48
CA ALA A 721 -10.49 28.19 37.26
C ALA A 721 -10.92 28.81 38.63
N PRO A 722 -11.27 30.11 38.67
CA PRO A 722 -11.82 30.75 39.86
C PRO A 722 -13.10 30.07 40.35
N LEU A 723 -13.42 30.29 41.66
CA LEU A 723 -14.71 29.82 42.19
C LEU A 723 -15.87 30.49 41.45
N GLY A 724 -16.89 29.69 41.13
CA GLY A 724 -18.09 30.14 40.45
C GLY A 724 -18.48 29.28 39.25
N LYS A 725 -19.47 29.75 38.49
CA LYS A 725 -19.98 29.11 37.28
C LYS A 725 -19.17 29.53 36.07
N HIS A 726 -18.78 28.55 35.27
CA HIS A 726 -18.01 28.71 34.06
C HIS A 726 -18.67 27.97 32.89
N GLU A 727 -18.23 28.28 31.69
CA GLU A 727 -18.68 27.63 30.48
C GLU A 727 -17.48 27.31 29.56
N LEU A 728 -17.39 26.06 29.11
CA LEU A 728 -16.49 25.62 28.08
C LEU A 728 -17.29 25.57 26.75
N LEU A 729 -16.77 26.17 25.71
CA LEU A 729 -17.31 26.03 24.36
C LEU A 729 -16.49 25.00 23.62
N LEU A 730 -17.13 23.90 23.25
CA LEU A 730 -16.61 22.83 22.39
C LEU A 730 -17.06 23.07 20.96
N THR A 731 -16.12 23.24 20.05
CA THR A 731 -16.39 23.30 18.61
C THR A 731 -15.83 22.03 17.95
N ALA A 732 -16.71 21.26 17.33
CA ALA A 732 -16.35 20.12 16.48
C ALA A 732 -16.29 20.59 15.02
N VAL A 733 -15.20 20.26 14.32
CA VAL A 733 -14.95 20.68 12.93
C VAL A 733 -14.60 19.45 12.11
N ASP A 734 -15.30 19.22 11.02
CA ASP A 734 -15.00 18.15 10.06
C ASP A 734 -13.82 18.50 9.13
N GLU A 735 -13.48 17.61 8.21
CA GLU A 735 -12.38 17.81 7.25
C GLU A 735 -12.66 18.89 6.19
N LEU A 736 -13.90 19.21 5.95
CA LEU A 736 -14.35 20.28 5.02
C LEU A 736 -14.59 21.61 5.71
N GLY A 737 -14.47 21.66 7.04
CA GLY A 737 -14.59 22.87 7.84
C GLY A 737 -16.00 23.23 8.29
N ALA A 738 -16.99 22.33 8.11
CA ALA A 738 -18.31 22.53 8.74
C ALA A 738 -18.21 22.28 10.25
N LYS A 739 -19.03 23.02 11.02
CA LYS A 739 -18.85 23.15 12.47
C LYS A 739 -20.15 22.90 13.22
N SER A 740 -20.00 22.28 14.39
CA SER A 740 -21.01 22.26 15.41
C SER A 740 -20.42 22.70 16.75
N GLU A 741 -21.24 23.38 17.56
CA GLU A 741 -20.81 23.91 18.83
C GLU A 741 -21.68 23.38 19.96
N LEU A 742 -21.04 23.14 21.10
CA LEU A 742 -21.69 22.77 22.35
C LEU A 742 -21.15 23.58 23.51
N ARG A 743 -22.04 24.19 24.28
CA ARG A 743 -21.70 24.87 25.52
C ARG A 743 -21.83 23.91 26.69
N ILE A 744 -20.77 23.75 27.44
CA ILE A 744 -20.68 22.84 28.58
C ILE A 744 -20.51 23.68 29.84
N PRO A 745 -21.59 23.91 30.61
CA PRO A 745 -21.50 24.61 31.86
C PRO A 745 -20.86 23.75 32.97
N PHE A 746 -19.99 24.33 33.75
CA PHE A 746 -19.42 23.70 34.94
C PHE A 746 -19.27 24.70 36.06
N GLU A 747 -19.10 24.21 37.29
CA GLU A 747 -18.94 25.04 38.49
C GLU A 747 -17.70 24.63 39.29
N VAL A 748 -16.87 25.58 39.60
CA VAL A 748 -15.77 25.40 40.55
C VAL A 748 -16.25 25.89 41.94
N TYR A 749 -16.29 25.00 42.88
CA TYR A 749 -16.81 25.30 44.22
C TYR A 749 -15.77 25.06 45.31
N GLU A 750 -15.99 25.69 46.52
CA GLU A 750 -15.13 25.49 47.66
C GLU A 750 -15.40 24.12 48.28
N TYR A 751 -14.36 23.31 48.38
CA TYR A 751 -14.46 21.97 48.94
C TYR A 751 -14.52 21.99 50.47
N HIS A 752 -15.49 21.28 51.03
CA HIS A 752 -15.64 21.07 52.46
C HIS A 752 -15.44 19.60 52.81
N ALA A 753 -14.29 19.32 53.43
CA ALA A 753 -13.98 17.96 53.88
C ALA A 753 -15.01 17.45 54.90
N PRO A 754 -15.31 16.15 54.91
CA PRO A 754 -16.17 15.57 55.95
C PRO A 754 -15.66 15.87 57.34
N SER A 755 -16.58 16.20 58.23
CA SER A 755 -16.27 16.43 59.64
C SER A 755 -17.42 15.96 60.52
N PHE A 756 -17.11 15.52 61.74
CA PHE A 756 -18.16 15.26 62.76
C PHE A 756 -18.65 16.55 63.34
N SER A 757 -19.86 16.95 63.01
CA SER A 757 -20.54 18.13 63.47
C SER A 757 -21.20 17.94 64.90
N ALA A 758 -21.41 16.68 65.26
CA ALA A 758 -21.97 16.29 66.50
C ALA A 758 -21.42 14.97 67.03
N SER A 759 -21.44 14.73 68.29
CA SER A 759 -21.10 13.42 68.84
C SER A 759 -22.27 12.47 68.79
N LEU A 760 -22.01 11.21 68.36
CA LEU A 760 -22.97 10.14 68.43
C LEU A 760 -23.25 9.58 69.79
N GLY A 761 -22.57 10.12 70.80
CA GLY A 761 -22.73 9.77 72.19
C GLY A 761 -22.32 8.34 72.57
N SER A 762 -22.44 8.06 73.87
CA SER A 762 -22.26 6.66 74.32
C SER A 762 -23.42 5.78 73.91
N GLN A 763 -23.11 4.58 73.51
CA GLN A 763 -24.09 3.61 73.05
C GLN A 763 -24.32 2.55 74.15
N ILE A 764 -25.54 2.15 74.28
CA ILE A 764 -25.92 1.02 75.14
C ILE A 764 -26.68 0.03 74.26
N VAL A 765 -26.34 -1.23 74.38
CA VAL A 765 -27.03 -2.32 73.60
C VAL A 765 -27.26 -3.51 74.54
N GLY A 766 -28.42 -4.13 74.42
CA GLY A 766 -28.76 -5.30 75.24
C GLY A 766 -27.96 -6.54 74.75
N LEU A 767 -27.68 -7.43 75.73
CA LEU A 767 -27.03 -8.68 75.41
C LEU A 767 -27.87 -9.52 74.40
N GLY A 768 -27.25 -9.92 73.26
CA GLY A 768 -27.95 -10.64 72.17
C GLY A 768 -28.85 -9.77 71.28
N LYS A 769 -28.88 -8.47 71.53
CA LYS A 769 -29.69 -7.51 70.76
C LYS A 769 -28.81 -6.71 69.77
N SER A 770 -29.43 -6.25 68.70
CA SER A 770 -28.81 -5.33 67.74
C SER A 770 -29.45 -3.95 67.83
N ARG A 771 -28.65 -2.96 67.52
CA ARG A 771 -29.02 -1.59 67.46
C ARG A 771 -28.47 -0.92 66.21
N SER A 772 -29.32 -0.16 65.53
CA SER A 772 -28.87 0.67 64.38
C SER A 772 -29.03 2.15 64.68
N LEU A 773 -28.10 2.94 64.16
CA LEU A 773 -28.16 4.41 64.18
C LEU A 773 -27.66 4.95 62.85
N ASP A 774 -28.25 6.05 62.41
CA ASP A 774 -27.82 6.78 61.21
C ASP A 774 -26.70 7.74 61.59
N VAL A 775 -25.49 7.46 61.17
CA VAL A 775 -24.30 8.27 61.48
C VAL A 775 -24.19 9.54 60.62
N THR A 776 -24.93 9.60 59.52
CA THR A 776 -24.93 10.76 58.60
C THR A 776 -25.49 12.01 59.31
N THR A 777 -26.33 11.82 60.27
CA THR A 777 -26.93 12.93 61.06
C THR A 777 -25.91 13.69 61.92
N ALA A 778 -24.75 13.10 62.15
CA ALA A 778 -23.64 13.69 62.90
C ALA A 778 -22.49 14.19 62.02
N LEU A 779 -22.69 14.17 60.71
CA LEU A 779 -21.68 14.58 59.73
C LEU A 779 -22.03 15.90 59.06
N SER A 780 -21.02 16.72 58.86
CA SER A 780 -21.02 17.84 57.93
C SER A 780 -20.08 17.52 56.80
N TYR A 781 -20.58 17.50 55.58
CA TYR A 781 -19.82 17.15 54.37
C TYR A 781 -20.49 17.72 53.13
N ASP A 782 -19.78 17.72 52.05
CA ASP A 782 -20.34 18.06 50.74
C ASP A 782 -21.28 16.93 50.26
N LYS A 783 -22.56 17.18 50.20
CA LYS A 783 -23.58 16.12 49.92
C LYS A 783 -23.46 15.47 48.52
N GLU A 784 -22.70 16.07 47.62
CA GLU A 784 -22.47 15.52 46.30
C GLU A 784 -21.29 14.56 46.26
N SER A 785 -20.44 14.56 47.29
CA SER A 785 -19.35 13.61 47.41
C SER A 785 -19.86 12.30 48.05
N PRO A 786 -19.73 11.14 47.35
CA PRO A 786 -20.15 9.88 47.96
C PRO A 786 -19.27 9.55 49.16
N LEU A 787 -19.90 9.30 50.32
CA LEU A 787 -19.18 8.85 51.48
C LEU A 787 -19.01 7.35 51.51
N SER A 788 -17.88 6.88 51.97
CA SER A 788 -17.63 5.49 52.34
C SER A 788 -17.44 5.35 53.82
N PHE A 789 -17.94 4.30 54.39
CA PHE A 789 -17.98 4.10 55.84
C PHE A 789 -17.33 2.77 56.20
N LYS A 790 -16.56 2.76 57.31
CA LYS A 790 -16.11 1.53 57.98
C LYS A 790 -16.37 1.63 59.45
N ALA A 791 -16.82 0.53 60.07
CA ALA A 791 -17.05 0.47 61.48
C ALA A 791 -16.62 -0.89 62.04
N HIS A 792 -15.99 -0.90 63.22
CA HIS A 792 -15.65 -2.12 63.93
C HIS A 792 -15.66 -1.88 65.44
N SER A 793 -15.90 -2.92 66.21
CA SER A 793 -15.79 -2.87 67.65
C SER A 793 -14.33 -3.02 68.08
N ALA A 794 -13.87 -2.24 69.04
CA ALA A 794 -12.53 -2.36 69.63
C ALA A 794 -12.34 -3.69 70.37
N ASP A 795 -13.39 -4.28 70.92
CA ASP A 795 -13.42 -5.65 71.41
C ASP A 795 -14.56 -6.47 70.76
N GLY A 796 -14.19 -7.30 69.79
CA GLY A 796 -15.12 -8.14 69.03
C GLY A 796 -15.78 -9.25 69.84
N LYS A 797 -15.31 -9.54 71.05
CA LYS A 797 -15.93 -10.47 72.02
C LYS A 797 -17.14 -9.81 72.75
N ILE A 798 -17.01 -8.54 73.08
CA ILE A 798 -18.08 -7.80 73.73
C ILE A 798 -19.20 -7.41 72.72
N ALA A 799 -18.81 -6.94 71.53
CA ALA A 799 -19.78 -6.57 70.49
C ALA A 799 -19.19 -6.68 69.09
N SER A 800 -20.07 -6.73 68.09
CA SER A 800 -19.71 -6.49 66.69
C SER A 800 -20.39 -5.22 66.19
N ALA A 801 -19.73 -4.56 65.24
CA ALA A 801 -20.28 -3.39 64.57
C ALA A 801 -20.11 -3.53 63.07
N SER A 802 -21.10 -3.16 62.28
CA SER A 802 -21.10 -3.09 60.81
C SER A 802 -21.83 -1.82 60.39
N ILE A 803 -21.50 -1.31 59.21
CA ILE A 803 -22.14 -0.10 58.70
C ILE A 803 -22.48 -0.30 57.24
N SER A 804 -23.68 0.15 56.83
CA SER A 804 -24.12 0.10 55.45
C SER A 804 -23.49 1.24 54.61
N PRO A 805 -23.49 1.12 53.26
CA PRO A 805 -23.04 2.21 52.37
C PRO A 805 -23.81 3.53 52.61
N GLU A 806 -25.05 3.46 53.07
CA GLU A 806 -25.90 4.62 53.36
C GLU A 806 -25.62 5.24 54.73
N GLY A 807 -24.67 4.70 55.51
CA GLY A 807 -24.26 5.23 56.79
C GLY A 807 -25.09 4.72 57.99
N HIS A 808 -25.79 3.61 57.88
CA HIS A 808 -26.53 2.99 59.00
C HIS A 808 -25.58 2.05 59.78
N LEU A 809 -25.13 2.48 60.92
CA LEU A 809 -24.29 1.72 61.84
C LEU A 809 -25.13 0.74 62.63
N THR A 810 -24.87 -0.55 62.56
CA THR A 810 -25.52 -1.61 63.34
C THR A 810 -24.52 -2.19 64.34
N ILE A 811 -24.85 -2.17 65.61
CA ILE A 811 -24.07 -2.71 66.72
C ILE A 811 -24.83 -3.89 67.32
N HIS A 812 -24.15 -5.01 67.52
CA HIS A 812 -24.71 -6.22 68.15
C HIS A 812 -23.93 -6.57 69.41
N GLY A 813 -24.64 -6.67 70.55
CA GLY A 813 -24.05 -6.98 71.88
C GLY A 813 -23.91 -8.49 72.04
N LYS A 814 -22.68 -8.98 72.26
CA LYS A 814 -22.35 -10.43 72.32
C LYS A 814 -22.04 -10.87 73.76
N GLN A 815 -21.40 -10.02 74.61
CA GLN A 815 -21.02 -10.31 75.93
C GLN A 815 -21.18 -9.02 76.82
N LYS A 816 -21.64 -9.16 78.01
CA LYS A 816 -21.74 -7.99 79.01
C LYS A 816 -20.36 -7.42 79.20
N GLY A 817 -20.22 -6.10 79.09
CA GLY A 817 -18.97 -5.39 79.24
C GLY A 817 -19.00 -3.98 78.70
N VAL A 818 -17.83 -3.35 78.67
CA VAL A 818 -17.63 -2.00 78.13
C VAL A 818 -16.58 -2.12 77.01
N THR A 819 -16.86 -1.54 75.83
CA THR A 819 -15.97 -1.44 74.69
C THR A 819 -16.21 -0.10 74.00
N SER A 820 -15.74 0.04 72.81
CA SER A 820 -16.06 1.17 71.92
C SER A 820 -16.26 0.66 70.46
N VAL A 821 -16.96 1.44 69.66
CA VAL A 821 -17.04 1.27 68.16
C VAL A 821 -16.20 2.36 67.53
N ILE A 822 -15.28 2.00 66.70
CA ILE A 822 -14.47 2.89 65.87
C ILE A 822 -15.18 3.02 64.53
N LEU A 823 -15.47 4.24 64.13
CA LEU A 823 -16.09 4.63 62.88
C LEU A 823 -15.14 5.45 62.07
N GLU A 824 -14.89 5.02 60.84
CA GLU A 824 -14.10 5.75 59.85
C GLU A 824 -15.03 6.20 58.70
N VAL A 825 -14.91 7.44 58.26
CA VAL A 825 -15.68 8.05 57.19
C VAL A 825 -14.71 8.70 56.22
N SER A 826 -14.87 8.37 54.91
CA SER A 826 -14.05 8.94 53.85
C SER A 826 -14.93 9.33 52.65
N ASP A 827 -14.62 10.45 52.04
CA ASP A 827 -15.18 10.90 50.76
C ASP A 827 -14.27 10.55 49.58
N GLY A 828 -13.15 9.86 49.83
CA GLY A 828 -12.17 9.50 48.82
C GLY A 828 -11.29 10.66 48.31
N ILE A 829 -11.51 11.86 48.83
CA ILE A 829 -10.84 13.11 48.44
C ILE A 829 -9.89 13.59 49.53
N SER A 830 -10.40 13.74 50.76
CA SER A 830 -9.64 14.13 51.98
C SER A 830 -9.10 12.89 52.71
N GLN A 831 -8.27 13.13 53.74
CA GLN A 831 -7.90 12.08 54.68
C GLN A 831 -9.15 11.56 55.40
N PRO A 832 -9.32 10.25 55.58
CA PRO A 832 -10.43 9.71 56.34
C PRO A 832 -10.50 10.29 57.78
N ILE A 833 -11.68 10.61 58.20
CA ILE A 833 -11.93 11.05 59.57
C ILE A 833 -12.41 9.88 60.42
N THR A 834 -12.00 9.83 61.68
CA THR A 834 -12.37 8.77 62.60
C THR A 834 -13.00 9.32 63.89
N THR A 835 -13.95 8.57 64.45
CA THR A 835 -14.52 8.83 65.75
C THR A 835 -14.72 7.53 66.54
N THR A 836 -14.76 7.63 67.86
CA THR A 836 -14.93 6.47 68.72
C THR A 836 -16.18 6.66 69.55
N LEU A 837 -17.09 5.70 69.49
CA LEU A 837 -18.31 5.68 70.22
C LEU A 837 -18.15 4.73 71.42
N PRO A 838 -18.16 5.23 72.65
CA PRO A 838 -18.20 4.37 73.85
C PRO A 838 -19.42 3.45 73.79
N LEU A 839 -19.22 2.21 74.11
CA LEU A 839 -20.28 1.18 74.03
C LEU A 839 -20.31 0.37 75.33
N ARG A 840 -21.49 0.19 75.84
CA ARG A 840 -21.76 -0.72 76.94
C ARG A 840 -22.81 -1.75 76.59
N VAL A 841 -22.47 -3.03 76.77
CA VAL A 841 -23.40 -4.13 76.57
C VAL A 841 -23.93 -4.48 77.99
N VAL A 842 -25.25 -4.48 78.09
CA VAL A 842 -25.94 -4.66 79.38
C VAL A 842 -26.97 -5.79 79.34
N SER A 843 -27.43 -6.32 80.43
CA SER A 843 -28.55 -7.23 80.50
C SER A 843 -29.85 -6.58 80.04
N ASP A 844 -30.82 -7.29 79.46
CA ASP A 844 -32.08 -6.73 78.92
C ASP A 844 -32.95 -5.99 80.03
N THR A 845 -32.70 -6.23 81.33
CA THR A 845 -33.43 -5.65 82.44
C THR A 845 -32.89 -4.30 82.84
N GLU A 846 -31.72 -3.88 82.42
CA GLU A 846 -31.00 -2.67 82.87
C GLU A 846 -31.12 -1.47 81.88
N ALA A 847 -31.59 -1.64 80.69
CA ALA A 847 -31.58 -0.57 79.68
C ALA A 847 -32.98 0.01 79.40
N ILE A 848 -33.11 1.34 79.59
CA ILE A 848 -34.34 2.11 79.27
C ILE A 848 -34.08 2.94 78.01
N VAL A 849 -33.02 3.66 77.95
CA VAL A 849 -32.57 4.49 76.81
C VAL A 849 -31.23 3.98 76.38
N TYR A 850 -31.16 3.59 75.10
CA TYR A 850 -29.92 3.08 74.55
C TYR A 850 -28.98 4.14 74.02
N SER A 851 -29.54 5.29 73.56
CA SER A 851 -28.75 6.47 73.20
C SER A 851 -29.61 7.71 73.00
N VAL A 852 -28.95 8.85 73.07
CA VAL A 852 -29.49 10.15 72.67
C VAL A 852 -28.50 10.78 71.71
N TYR A 853 -28.95 11.11 70.51
CA TYR A 853 -28.07 11.62 69.40
C TYR A 853 -28.82 12.48 68.41
N PRO A 854 -28.17 13.39 67.69
CA PRO A 854 -26.80 13.82 67.80
C PRO A 854 -26.57 14.69 68.98
N LEU A 855 -25.35 14.74 69.48
CA LEU A 855 -24.97 15.65 70.62
C LEU A 855 -23.70 16.44 70.25
N PRO A 856 -23.73 17.78 70.22
CA PRO A 856 -24.89 18.68 70.54
C PRO A 856 -26.05 18.49 69.54
N ALA A 857 -27.27 18.70 70.02
CA ALA A 857 -28.44 18.71 69.22
C ALA A 857 -28.52 19.98 68.33
N THR A 858 -28.88 19.83 67.07
CA THR A 858 -29.05 21.00 66.16
C THR A 858 -30.53 21.21 65.84
N THR A 859 -31.06 20.52 64.88
CA THR A 859 -32.46 20.59 64.41
C THR A 859 -33.34 19.53 65.00
N GLU A 860 -32.77 18.46 65.49
CA GLU A 860 -33.48 17.34 66.11
C GLU A 860 -32.66 16.63 67.17
N LEU A 861 -33.31 15.83 67.97
CA LEU A 861 -32.74 14.96 69.00
C LEU A 861 -33.45 13.61 68.88
N ASN A 862 -32.70 12.56 68.67
CA ASN A 862 -33.24 11.19 68.62
C ASN A 862 -32.94 10.47 69.93
N ILE A 863 -33.95 9.88 70.54
CA ILE A 863 -33.86 9.10 71.76
C ILE A 863 -34.19 7.64 71.39
N ALA A 864 -33.21 6.79 71.42
CA ALA A 864 -33.42 5.36 71.16
C ALA A 864 -33.67 4.65 72.52
N LEU A 865 -34.77 3.92 72.51
CA LEU A 865 -35.29 3.19 73.69
C LEU A 865 -35.21 1.65 73.46
N ASP A 866 -35.33 0.92 74.54
CA ASP A 866 -35.60 -0.50 74.49
C ASP A 866 -36.88 -0.76 73.68
N PRO A 867 -36.83 -1.59 72.61
CA PRO A 867 -38.02 -1.91 71.78
C PRO A 867 -39.22 -2.48 72.56
N ALA A 868 -38.98 -3.02 73.74
CA ALA A 868 -40.01 -3.51 74.64
C ALA A 868 -40.77 -2.40 75.37
N ILE A 869 -40.37 -1.14 75.21
CA ILE A 869 -41.05 0.04 75.84
C ILE A 869 -42.14 0.50 74.84
N ASN A 870 -43.39 0.44 75.23
CA ASN A 870 -44.52 0.79 74.35
C ASN A 870 -44.92 2.27 74.42
N GLU A 871 -44.48 2.95 75.45
CA GLU A 871 -44.76 4.34 75.69
C GLU A 871 -43.67 4.98 76.55
N ALA A 872 -43.29 6.22 76.20
CA ALA A 872 -42.33 7.01 77.01
C ALA A 872 -42.78 8.47 77.16
N GLN A 873 -42.81 8.96 78.39
CA GLN A 873 -42.97 10.39 78.67
C GLN A 873 -41.59 11.06 78.54
N VAL A 874 -41.49 12.06 77.76
CA VAL A 874 -40.25 12.81 77.55
C VAL A 874 -40.46 14.23 77.96
N GLU A 875 -39.59 14.72 78.85
CA GLU A 875 -39.59 16.05 79.37
C GLU A 875 -38.20 16.69 79.11
N LEU A 876 -38.16 17.89 78.59
CA LEU A 876 -36.96 18.69 78.42
C LEU A 876 -37.02 19.88 79.34
N ARG A 877 -35.95 20.14 80.11
CA ARG A 877 -35.79 21.31 80.95
C ARG A 877 -34.57 22.13 80.57
N SER A 878 -34.68 23.45 80.62
CA SER A 878 -33.52 24.34 80.48
C SER A 878 -32.58 24.18 81.65
N LEU A 879 -31.38 24.73 81.59
CA LEU A 879 -30.43 24.76 82.73
C LEU A 879 -31.00 25.41 84.00
N LEU A 880 -31.93 26.34 83.80
CA LEU A 880 -32.60 27.00 84.93
C LEU A 880 -33.80 26.22 85.50
N GLY A 881 -33.99 24.97 85.03
CA GLY A 881 -35.04 24.08 85.50
C GLY A 881 -36.43 24.35 84.88
N VAL A 882 -36.53 25.30 83.92
CA VAL A 882 -37.77 25.59 83.21
C VAL A 882 -38.09 24.45 82.23
N GLN A 883 -39.29 23.91 82.34
CA GLN A 883 -39.80 22.86 81.41
C GLN A 883 -40.15 23.49 80.07
N VAL A 884 -39.48 23.02 78.99
CA VAL A 884 -39.62 23.54 77.68
C VAL A 884 -40.36 22.53 76.74
N LEU A 885 -40.42 21.29 77.15
CA LEU A 885 -41.20 20.23 76.44
C LEU A 885 -41.63 19.21 77.53
N GLU A 886 -42.86 18.78 77.47
CA GLU A 886 -43.33 17.53 78.05
C GLU A 886 -44.32 16.87 77.11
N LYS A 887 -44.03 15.64 76.74
CA LYS A 887 -44.87 14.92 75.81
C LYS A 887 -44.70 13.39 76.00
N THR A 888 -45.84 12.71 75.96
CA THR A 888 -45.82 11.24 75.85
C THR A 888 -45.80 10.77 74.41
N PHE A 889 -44.89 9.85 74.13
CA PHE A 889 -44.71 9.28 72.79
C PHE A 889 -45.02 7.79 72.85
N PRO A 890 -45.92 7.32 71.96
CA PRO A 890 -46.05 5.87 71.72
C PRO A 890 -44.84 5.39 71.00
N THR A 891 -44.28 4.28 71.44
CA THR A 891 -43.02 3.73 70.90
C THR A 891 -43.20 2.41 70.16
N LYS A 892 -44.46 1.97 69.93
CA LYS A 892 -44.77 0.68 69.33
C LYS A 892 -43.97 0.48 68.02
N GLY A 893 -42.95 -0.40 68.11
CA GLY A 893 -42.22 -0.96 67.00
C GLY A 893 -41.05 -0.12 66.42
N SER A 894 -40.93 1.18 66.69
CA SER A 894 -39.85 2.01 66.15
C SER A 894 -38.60 2.10 67.08
N GLY A 895 -38.76 1.86 68.38
CA GLY A 895 -37.67 1.97 69.31
C GLY A 895 -36.93 3.34 69.38
N THR A 896 -37.39 4.35 68.63
CA THR A 896 -36.76 5.68 68.58
C THR A 896 -37.78 6.79 68.60
N ILE A 897 -37.60 7.73 69.51
CA ILE A 897 -38.40 8.97 69.58
C ILE A 897 -37.59 10.11 69.02
N ARG A 898 -38.18 10.81 68.07
CA ARG A 898 -37.60 11.99 67.38
C ARG A 898 -38.23 13.27 67.97
N ILE A 899 -37.40 14.17 68.46
CA ILE A 899 -37.79 15.47 68.96
C ILE A 899 -37.22 16.57 68.10
N LEU A 900 -38.06 17.44 67.57
CA LEU A 900 -37.62 18.58 66.77
C LEU A 900 -37.14 19.66 67.70
N THR A 901 -35.83 19.98 67.73
CA THR A 901 -35.19 20.96 68.56
C THR A 901 -35.03 22.36 67.94
N ARG A 902 -35.53 22.56 66.73
CA ARG A 902 -35.44 23.85 65.96
C ARG A 902 -36.01 25.04 66.71
N ARG A 903 -36.95 24.81 67.57
CA ARG A 903 -37.61 25.88 68.39
C ARG A 903 -36.96 26.11 69.73
N LEU A 904 -35.98 25.30 70.08
CA LEU A 904 -35.22 25.55 71.34
C LEU A 904 -34.12 26.57 71.10
N THR A 905 -33.91 27.49 72.04
CA THR A 905 -32.77 28.41 71.97
C THR A 905 -31.45 27.64 72.20
N PRO A 906 -30.31 28.05 71.52
CA PRO A 906 -29.02 27.50 71.94
C PRO A 906 -28.75 27.54 73.40
N GLY A 907 -28.25 26.45 73.98
CA GLY A 907 -27.98 26.32 75.37
C GLY A 907 -28.00 24.90 75.92
N SER A 908 -27.81 24.76 77.20
CA SER A 908 -27.82 23.47 77.90
C SER A 908 -29.20 23.10 78.37
N TYR A 909 -29.57 21.82 78.14
CA TYR A 909 -30.87 21.26 78.55
C TYR A 909 -30.65 19.94 79.24
N THR A 910 -31.66 19.54 80.04
CA THR A 910 -31.77 18.20 80.63
C THR A 910 -32.95 17.46 80.02
N LEU A 911 -32.67 16.27 79.48
CA LEU A 911 -33.65 15.32 79.02
C LEU A 911 -34.04 14.37 80.14
N HIS A 912 -35.32 14.24 80.44
CA HIS A 912 -35.89 13.23 81.32
C HIS A 912 -36.78 12.32 80.49
N VAL A 913 -36.54 11.03 80.56
CA VAL A 913 -37.39 10.00 79.98
C VAL A 913 -37.98 9.08 81.03
N ARG A 914 -39.29 9.01 81.10
CA ARG A 914 -40.01 8.15 82.08
C ARG A 914 -40.80 7.07 81.31
N THR A 915 -40.61 5.83 81.70
CA THR A 915 -41.27 4.70 81.15
C THR A 915 -41.78 3.77 82.27
N ALA A 916 -42.57 2.77 81.88
CA ALA A 916 -43.03 1.75 82.83
C ALA A 916 -41.85 0.95 83.43
N LYS A 917 -40.68 0.90 82.75
CA LYS A 917 -39.47 0.24 83.29
C LYS A 917 -38.55 1.10 84.14
N GLY A 918 -38.84 2.40 84.28
CA GLY A 918 -37.95 3.28 85.05
C GLY A 918 -37.78 4.71 84.49
N LYS A 919 -36.78 5.45 85.05
CA LYS A 919 -36.51 6.81 84.64
C LYS A 919 -35.09 6.85 84.03
N TYR A 920 -34.88 7.73 83.02
CA TYR A 920 -33.59 8.06 82.44
C TYR A 920 -33.40 9.59 82.44
N THR A 921 -32.24 10.07 82.69
CA THR A 921 -31.95 11.54 82.72
C THR A 921 -30.55 11.76 82.03
N GLN A 922 -30.52 12.70 81.14
CA GLN A 922 -29.28 13.08 80.41
C GLN A 922 -29.24 14.59 80.16
N ALA A 923 -28.14 15.26 80.47
CA ALA A 923 -27.89 16.60 80.00
C ALA A 923 -27.41 16.57 78.47
N PHE A 924 -27.80 17.61 77.78
CA PHE A 924 -27.34 17.79 76.37
C PHE A 924 -27.26 19.30 76.04
N VAL A 925 -26.45 19.62 75.03
CA VAL A 925 -26.34 20.95 74.44
C VAL A 925 -27.10 21.06 73.15
N LYS A 926 -27.82 22.12 72.95
CA LYS A 926 -28.45 22.54 71.73
C LYS A 926 -27.62 23.70 71.16
N ASN A 927 -27.09 23.46 69.99
CA ASN A 927 -26.39 24.46 69.16
C ASN A 927 -27.38 25.29 68.33
#